data_a73417e91903d5f56b8a6e53a62d2dce
#
_entry.id   a73417e91903d5f56b8a6e53a62d2dce
#
_cell.length_a   1.000
_cell.length_b   1.000
_cell.length_c   1.000
_cell.angle_alpha   90.00
_cell.angle_beta   90.00
_cell.angle_gamma   90.00
#
_symmetry.space_group_name_H-M   'P 1'
#
loop_
_entity.id
_entity.type
_entity.pdbx_description
1 polymer ?
#
loop_
_entity_poly.entity_id
_entity_poly.type
_entity_poly.pdbx_seq_one_letter_code
_entity_poly.pdbx_strand_id
1 'polypeptide(L)'
;MSNIVSNVIQEGNNPLEQGKKTISNIFNAKRKRLSSITFISDVTITYKAGEYNLPMQNKFLYQDWNKTFLVEKKKDRLTVKLLANFIVTGVKECTLVYNDKSGKKPNRYYVVTLQNDKGRIESDVEIAYNSKSDVNQFQTTVNNLYTGFSVCMKEAEFKTFVEEYISPKVASTATIYTNAGLTPDGNLLYENALATPTCVYWAEDSGYIKTGDNTYVRLAEATHYLPKLAKSNKTGKQVANELMTNILECWSDNVVLPLLTLGHMVMALYFNDIVKRFGVPTLILYGETGTGKSTLVTVGLSIFGLAREALASGGSTAKSNEFFCSSYNCMNVCIDDVKGETLTSSNFTALIKAAYKAIPRTKMLPYGRGVEYIHTCSPLAYSTNETLPDLREVINRMNIIEIFGNVFKADKFKYHEVSNNGGGKLQELSLILPEFLKYSKDDIVKLYEQVFDILKANVQDTQNRVISNIAYAYTGAIMLLAIADIEVEDLQQMIIAYAQKQIQKYEDIKTVVDKVLAQIVTLYELGHLEKDKHFKVAKVQTEFGEELHVRFKKDVIISVINKFYGNDKTKRIDDKAFLSYAKNHKRYRGNHTIRLNEIEKPTNAMSFNVTGMEEYAEFGSIIEPMSYEDLQNSLKGNNM
;
A
#
# COMPACT_ATOMS: atom_id res chain seq x y z
N MET A 1 -46.83 26.57 18.12
CA MET A 1 -47.84 26.80 17.06
C MET A 1 -47.13 26.49 15.75
N SER A 2 -47.31 25.28 15.31
CA SER A 2 -46.71 24.70 14.11
C SER A 2 -47.73 24.72 12.99
N ASN A 3 -47.44 25.44 11.92
CA ASN A 3 -48.17 25.32 10.68
C ASN A 3 -47.58 24.21 9.86
N ILE A 4 -48.19 23.05 9.93
CA ILE A 4 -48.05 21.98 8.96
C ILE A 4 -48.85 22.38 7.74
N VAL A 5 -48.15 22.84 6.69
CA VAL A 5 -48.76 22.95 5.35
C VAL A 5 -48.66 21.56 4.71
N SER A 6 -49.76 20.84 4.79
CA SER A 6 -49.98 19.64 4.03
C SER A 6 -50.16 20.02 2.56
N ASN A 7 -49.12 19.89 1.74
CA ASN A 7 -49.25 19.89 0.30
C ASN A 7 -49.95 18.58 -0.13
N VAL A 8 -51.24 18.63 -0.21
CA VAL A 8 -52.04 17.68 -1.00
C VAL A 8 -51.68 17.93 -2.47
N ILE A 9 -50.74 17.15 -2.99
CA ILE A 9 -50.52 17.07 -4.43
C ILE A 9 -51.78 16.47 -5.02
N GLN A 10 -52.55 17.29 -5.71
CA GLN A 10 -53.66 16.83 -6.53
C GLN A 10 -53.10 15.85 -7.57
N GLU A 11 -53.33 14.57 -7.34
CA GLU A 11 -53.20 13.54 -8.35
C GLU A 11 -54.22 13.90 -9.48
N GLY A 12 -53.73 14.45 -10.55
CA GLY A 12 -54.66 14.66 -11.66
C GLY A 12 -54.17 15.47 -12.86
N ASN A 13 -53.12 16.26 -12.78
CA ASN A 13 -52.78 17.24 -13.83
C ASN A 13 -51.35 17.16 -14.39
N ASN A 14 -50.67 16.06 -14.26
CA ASN A 14 -49.39 15.89 -14.97
C ASN A 14 -49.70 15.35 -16.39
N PRO A 15 -49.45 16.14 -17.46
CA PRO A 15 -49.75 15.72 -18.86
C PRO A 15 -49.04 14.42 -19.23
N LEU A 16 -47.88 14.12 -18.64
CA LEU A 16 -47.12 12.89 -18.86
C LEU A 16 -47.83 11.67 -18.27
N GLU A 17 -48.37 11.78 -17.05
CA GLU A 17 -49.13 10.69 -16.41
C GLU A 17 -50.48 10.42 -17.10
N GLN A 18 -51.15 11.46 -17.52
CA GLN A 18 -52.37 11.32 -18.35
C GLN A 18 -52.05 10.64 -19.68
N GLY A 19 -50.91 11.00 -20.29
CA GLY A 19 -50.43 10.38 -21.51
C GLY A 19 -50.09 8.90 -21.33
N LYS A 20 -49.41 8.54 -20.25
CA LYS A 20 -49.11 7.12 -19.93
C LYS A 20 -50.40 6.31 -19.72
N LYS A 21 -51.38 6.86 -19.02
CA LYS A 21 -52.69 6.21 -18.83
C LYS A 21 -53.45 6.00 -20.16
N THR A 22 -53.43 6.98 -21.06
CA THR A 22 -54.02 6.89 -22.40
C THR A 22 -53.31 5.83 -23.25
N ILE A 23 -51.99 5.77 -23.23
CA ILE A 23 -51.22 4.76 -23.93
C ILE A 23 -51.49 3.37 -23.36
N SER A 24 -51.60 3.22 -22.04
CA SER A 24 -52.02 1.97 -21.42
C SER A 24 -53.36 1.47 -21.97
N ASN A 25 -54.35 2.36 -22.15
CA ASN A 25 -55.64 1.99 -22.73
C ASN A 25 -55.52 1.53 -24.20
N ILE A 26 -54.71 2.22 -25.01
CA ILE A 26 -54.42 1.82 -26.39
C ILE A 26 -53.70 0.46 -26.43
N PHE A 27 -52.73 0.26 -25.54
CA PHE A 27 -51.98 -0.97 -25.45
C PHE A 27 -52.85 -2.15 -24.99
N ASN A 28 -53.73 -1.93 -24.02
CA ASN A 28 -54.69 -2.96 -23.60
C ASN A 28 -55.63 -3.37 -24.74
N ALA A 29 -56.11 -2.43 -25.54
CA ALA A 29 -56.91 -2.73 -26.72
C ALA A 29 -56.14 -3.51 -27.81
N LYS A 30 -54.84 -3.43 -27.84
CA LYS A 30 -53.94 -4.13 -28.78
C LYS A 30 -53.04 -5.17 -28.08
N ARG A 31 -53.43 -5.61 -26.88
CA ARG A 31 -52.66 -6.46 -25.98
C ARG A 31 -52.05 -7.68 -26.67
N LYS A 32 -52.85 -8.44 -27.41
CA LYS A 32 -52.39 -9.67 -28.07
C LYS A 32 -51.23 -9.42 -29.06
N ARG A 33 -51.23 -8.27 -29.75
CA ARG A 33 -50.21 -7.93 -30.74
C ARG A 33 -48.93 -7.42 -30.07
N LEU A 34 -49.02 -6.62 -29.01
CA LEU A 34 -47.88 -6.01 -28.33
C LEU A 34 -47.21 -6.97 -27.33
N SER A 35 -47.99 -7.75 -26.59
CA SER A 35 -47.44 -8.74 -25.65
C SER A 35 -46.70 -9.87 -26.35
N SER A 36 -47.03 -10.18 -27.63
CA SER A 36 -46.35 -11.21 -28.42
C SER A 36 -45.00 -10.75 -29.03
N ILE A 37 -44.63 -9.48 -28.92
CA ILE A 37 -43.32 -9.01 -29.39
C ILE A 37 -42.24 -9.60 -28.50
N THR A 38 -41.45 -10.53 -29.03
CA THR A 38 -40.35 -11.22 -28.32
C THR A 38 -38.99 -10.74 -28.76
N PHE A 39 -38.89 -10.09 -29.91
CA PHE A 39 -37.65 -9.55 -30.47
C PHE A 39 -37.73 -8.02 -30.55
N ILE A 40 -36.57 -7.36 -30.51
CA ILE A 40 -36.46 -5.90 -30.70
C ILE A 40 -36.94 -5.56 -32.12
N SER A 41 -38.11 -4.95 -32.23
CA SER A 41 -38.77 -4.66 -33.50
C SER A 41 -39.69 -3.45 -33.39
N ASP A 42 -39.91 -2.78 -34.53
CA ASP A 42 -40.85 -1.67 -34.63
C ASP A 42 -42.25 -2.19 -35.04
N VAL A 43 -43.28 -1.74 -34.32
CA VAL A 43 -44.67 -2.04 -34.62
C VAL A 43 -45.45 -0.74 -34.74
N THR A 44 -46.17 -0.57 -35.84
CA THR A 44 -47.04 0.59 -36.03
C THR A 44 -48.48 0.26 -35.55
N ILE A 45 -49.04 1.09 -34.69
CA ILE A 45 -50.40 1.01 -34.17
C ILE A 45 -51.14 2.24 -34.63
N THR A 46 -52.26 2.04 -35.29
CA THR A 46 -53.22 3.10 -35.64
C THR A 46 -54.23 3.27 -34.49
N TYR A 47 -54.54 4.51 -34.11
CA TYR A 47 -55.52 4.87 -33.10
C TYR A 47 -56.42 5.99 -33.63
N LYS A 48 -57.57 6.18 -33.02
CA LYS A 48 -58.51 7.23 -33.43
C LYS A 48 -58.08 8.56 -32.81
N ALA A 49 -57.74 9.53 -33.65
CA ALA A 49 -57.42 10.87 -33.23
C ALA A 49 -58.64 11.52 -32.56
N GLY A 50 -58.43 12.13 -31.37
CA GLY A 50 -59.50 12.75 -30.58
C GLY A 50 -60.15 11.84 -29.53
N GLU A 51 -60.00 10.50 -29.63
CA GLU A 51 -60.44 9.56 -28.59
C GLU A 51 -59.43 9.44 -27.42
N TYR A 52 -58.19 9.76 -27.71
CA TYR A 52 -57.09 9.66 -26.74
C TYR A 52 -56.24 10.93 -26.70
N ASN A 53 -56.09 11.52 -25.52
CA ASN A 53 -55.24 12.69 -25.30
C ASN A 53 -53.81 12.20 -25.02
N LEU A 54 -52.92 12.30 -26.00
CA LEU A 54 -51.53 11.88 -25.89
C LEU A 54 -50.62 13.05 -25.46
N PRO A 55 -49.54 12.80 -24.70
CA PRO A 55 -48.65 13.86 -24.27
C PRO A 55 -48.06 14.64 -25.45
N MET A 56 -47.77 15.92 -25.26
CA MET A 56 -47.22 16.82 -26.29
C MET A 56 -45.89 16.36 -26.88
N GLN A 57 -45.11 15.54 -26.14
CA GLN A 57 -43.84 14.97 -26.63
C GLN A 57 -44.12 13.96 -27.76
N ASN A 58 -43.47 14.15 -28.90
CA ASN A 58 -43.58 13.24 -30.03
C ASN A 58 -42.91 11.88 -29.80
N LYS A 59 -42.09 11.76 -28.77
CA LYS A 59 -41.30 10.57 -28.49
C LYS A 59 -41.08 10.40 -26.97
N PHE A 60 -41.37 9.24 -26.43
CA PHE A 60 -41.25 8.94 -24.99
C PHE A 60 -41.07 7.45 -24.76
N LEU A 61 -40.55 7.07 -23.56
CA LEU A 61 -40.45 5.69 -23.12
C LEU A 61 -41.72 5.26 -22.38
N TYR A 62 -42.07 3.99 -22.53
CA TYR A 62 -43.23 3.39 -21.87
C TYR A 62 -42.89 1.97 -21.41
N GLN A 63 -43.29 1.61 -20.19
CA GLN A 63 -43.10 0.26 -19.64
C GLN A 63 -44.44 -0.45 -19.43
N ASP A 64 -44.55 -1.67 -19.95
CA ASP A 64 -45.69 -2.56 -19.75
C ASP A 64 -45.26 -4.03 -19.96
N TRP A 65 -45.95 -4.99 -19.35
CA TRP A 65 -45.65 -6.44 -19.43
C TRP A 65 -44.21 -6.81 -19.18
N ASN A 66 -43.58 -6.14 -18.24
CA ASN A 66 -42.14 -6.25 -17.94
C ASN A 66 -41.24 -5.99 -19.18
N LYS A 67 -41.65 -5.08 -20.05
CA LYS A 67 -40.92 -4.65 -21.24
C LYS A 67 -40.81 -3.13 -21.27
N THR A 68 -39.74 -2.63 -21.90
CA THR A 68 -39.52 -1.19 -22.13
C THR A 68 -39.62 -0.88 -23.61
N PHE A 69 -40.53 0.02 -23.97
CA PHE A 69 -40.84 0.42 -25.33
C PHE A 69 -40.46 1.89 -25.55
N LEU A 70 -40.06 2.20 -26.78
CA LEU A 70 -40.07 3.55 -27.31
C LEU A 70 -41.36 3.77 -28.07
N VAL A 71 -42.10 4.81 -27.73
CA VAL A 71 -43.33 5.20 -28.40
C VAL A 71 -43.12 6.51 -29.13
N GLU A 72 -43.30 6.52 -30.44
CA GLU A 72 -43.23 7.72 -31.27
C GLU A 72 -44.60 8.03 -31.87
N LYS A 73 -45.10 9.25 -31.62
CA LYS A 73 -46.42 9.72 -32.08
C LYS A 73 -46.29 10.40 -33.43
N LYS A 74 -47.10 9.94 -34.42
CA LYS A 74 -47.23 10.55 -35.73
C LYS A 74 -48.72 10.67 -36.07
N LYS A 75 -49.28 11.86 -35.88
CA LYS A 75 -50.74 12.13 -36.09
C LYS A 75 -51.59 11.06 -35.39
N ASP A 76 -52.27 10.21 -36.17
CA ASP A 76 -53.15 9.12 -35.75
C ASP A 76 -52.45 7.76 -35.61
N ARG A 77 -51.10 7.74 -35.64
CA ARG A 77 -50.31 6.52 -35.58
C ARG A 77 -49.30 6.60 -34.46
N LEU A 78 -49.07 5.46 -33.81
CA LEU A 78 -47.98 5.25 -32.88
C LEU A 78 -47.01 4.23 -33.48
N THR A 79 -45.74 4.59 -33.56
CA THR A 79 -44.68 3.61 -33.78
C THR A 79 -44.20 3.16 -32.42
N VAL A 80 -44.26 1.86 -32.15
CA VAL A 80 -43.86 1.26 -30.91
C VAL A 80 -42.66 0.35 -31.20
N LYS A 81 -41.55 0.65 -30.60
CA LYS A 81 -40.31 -0.13 -30.73
C LYS A 81 -39.98 -0.76 -29.38
N LEU A 82 -39.75 -2.06 -29.35
CA LEU A 82 -39.24 -2.73 -28.16
C LEU A 82 -37.75 -2.39 -27.98
N LEU A 83 -37.40 -1.77 -26.86
CA LEU A 83 -36.03 -1.41 -26.52
C LEU A 83 -35.37 -2.41 -25.57
N ALA A 84 -36.15 -2.94 -24.61
CA ALA A 84 -35.69 -3.96 -23.67
C ALA A 84 -36.84 -4.91 -23.32
N ASN A 85 -36.56 -6.19 -23.19
CA ASN A 85 -37.54 -7.20 -22.75
C ASN A 85 -37.62 -7.31 -21.22
N PHE A 86 -37.28 -6.25 -20.52
CA PHE A 86 -37.30 -6.17 -19.06
C PHE A 86 -37.65 -4.77 -18.56
N ILE A 87 -37.95 -4.71 -17.26
CA ILE A 87 -38.11 -3.49 -16.48
C ILE A 87 -37.11 -3.50 -15.31
N VAL A 88 -36.91 -2.34 -14.71
CA VAL A 88 -36.13 -2.17 -13.47
C VAL A 88 -37.07 -2.22 -12.27
N THR A 89 -36.83 -3.12 -11.32
CA THR A 89 -37.68 -3.31 -10.13
C THR A 89 -37.04 -2.82 -8.84
N GLY A 90 -35.71 -2.80 -8.77
CA GLY A 90 -34.94 -2.28 -7.64
C GLY A 90 -33.73 -1.45 -8.10
N VAL A 91 -33.43 -0.39 -7.39
CA VAL A 91 -32.30 0.50 -7.70
C VAL A 91 -31.56 0.88 -6.43
N LYS A 92 -30.24 0.73 -6.46
CA LYS A 92 -29.30 1.22 -5.47
C LYS A 92 -28.34 2.20 -6.15
N GLU A 93 -28.21 3.41 -5.64
CA GLU A 93 -27.20 4.35 -6.12
C GLU A 93 -25.88 4.04 -5.43
N CYS A 94 -24.83 3.77 -6.20
CA CYS A 94 -23.50 3.43 -5.70
C CYS A 94 -22.52 4.55 -5.98
N THR A 95 -21.70 4.88 -5.00
CA THR A 95 -20.58 5.81 -5.12
C THR A 95 -19.27 5.04 -4.91
N LEU A 96 -18.48 4.88 -5.98
CA LEU A 96 -17.15 4.30 -5.89
C LEU A 96 -16.18 5.35 -5.35
N VAL A 97 -15.59 5.08 -4.20
CA VAL A 97 -14.65 5.95 -3.51
C VAL A 97 -13.24 5.34 -3.59
N TYR A 98 -12.32 6.10 -4.18
CA TYR A 98 -10.91 5.72 -4.25
C TYR A 98 -10.22 6.15 -2.97
N ASN A 99 -9.96 5.21 -2.07
CA ASN A 99 -9.27 5.46 -0.81
C ASN A 99 -7.76 5.14 -0.87
N ASP A 100 -7.21 5.06 -2.09
CA ASP A 100 -5.81 4.79 -2.42
C ASP A 100 -4.94 6.05 -2.55
N LYS A 101 -5.43 7.23 -2.15
CA LYS A 101 -4.79 8.55 -2.31
C LYS A 101 -4.53 8.98 -3.76
N SER A 102 -5.07 8.28 -4.76
CA SER A 102 -4.89 8.61 -6.18
C SER A 102 -5.44 9.99 -6.56
N GLY A 103 -6.27 10.58 -5.72
CA GLY A 103 -7.00 11.82 -6.01
C GLY A 103 -8.07 11.65 -7.09
N LYS A 104 -8.37 10.42 -7.49
CA LYS A 104 -9.47 10.14 -8.41
C LYS A 104 -10.79 10.59 -7.78
N LYS A 105 -11.60 11.30 -8.56
CA LYS A 105 -12.92 11.72 -8.10
C LYS A 105 -13.82 10.50 -7.92
N PRO A 106 -14.70 10.52 -6.90
CA PRO A 106 -15.69 9.48 -6.74
C PRO A 106 -16.51 9.31 -8.03
N ASN A 107 -16.76 8.08 -8.41
CA ASN A 107 -17.60 7.74 -9.57
C ASN A 107 -18.95 7.23 -9.09
N ARG A 108 -20.05 7.73 -9.67
CA ARG A 108 -21.41 7.29 -9.35
C ARG A 108 -21.92 6.38 -10.43
N TYR A 109 -22.62 5.35 -10.01
CA TYR A 109 -23.31 4.39 -10.90
C TYR A 109 -24.52 3.79 -10.17
N TYR A 110 -25.36 3.10 -10.91
CA TYR A 110 -26.51 2.40 -10.34
C TYR A 110 -26.28 0.90 -10.37
N VAL A 111 -26.71 0.24 -9.32
CA VAL A 111 -26.86 -1.21 -9.26
C VAL A 111 -28.35 -1.50 -9.27
N VAL A 112 -28.81 -2.25 -10.28
CA VAL A 112 -30.25 -2.46 -10.53
C VAL A 112 -30.62 -3.92 -10.50
N THR A 113 -31.87 -4.17 -10.12
CA THR A 113 -32.52 -5.46 -10.31
C THR A 113 -33.41 -5.39 -11.54
N LEU A 114 -33.19 -6.30 -12.48
CA LEU A 114 -33.97 -6.42 -13.72
C LEU A 114 -34.99 -7.56 -13.60
N GLN A 115 -36.17 -7.36 -14.13
CA GLN A 115 -37.18 -8.41 -14.27
C GLN A 115 -37.69 -8.49 -15.72
N ASN A 116 -37.56 -9.65 -16.35
CA ASN A 116 -37.99 -9.81 -17.73
C ASN A 116 -39.47 -10.21 -17.85
N ASP A 117 -39.94 -10.27 -19.07
CA ASP A 117 -41.34 -10.62 -19.44
C ASP A 117 -41.75 -12.06 -19.09
N LYS A 118 -40.78 -12.92 -18.79
CA LYS A 118 -40.98 -14.31 -18.32
C LYS A 118 -40.92 -14.43 -16.79
N GLY A 119 -40.79 -13.31 -16.09
CA GLY A 119 -40.68 -13.27 -14.62
C GLY A 119 -39.32 -13.60 -14.07
N ARG A 120 -38.29 -13.82 -14.92
CA ARG A 120 -36.92 -14.02 -14.46
C ARG A 120 -36.38 -12.71 -13.88
N ILE A 121 -35.70 -12.83 -12.75
CA ILE A 121 -35.06 -11.70 -12.03
C ILE A 121 -33.54 -11.87 -12.11
N GLU A 122 -32.84 -10.76 -12.35
CA GLU A 122 -31.41 -10.64 -12.31
C GLU A 122 -31.06 -9.45 -11.44
N SER A 123 -30.26 -9.69 -10.39
CA SER A 123 -29.82 -8.67 -9.41
C SER A 123 -28.40 -8.21 -9.69
N ASP A 124 -28.01 -7.11 -9.06
CA ASP A 124 -26.64 -6.57 -9.04
C ASP A 124 -26.09 -6.21 -10.44
N VAL A 125 -26.96 -5.79 -11.35
CA VAL A 125 -26.58 -5.32 -12.69
C VAL A 125 -26.07 -3.87 -12.58
N GLU A 126 -24.81 -3.64 -12.89
CA GLU A 126 -24.20 -2.31 -12.84
C GLU A 126 -24.55 -1.48 -14.07
N ILE A 127 -24.92 -0.22 -13.84
CA ILE A 127 -25.22 0.78 -14.87
C ILE A 127 -24.46 2.07 -14.58
N ALA A 128 -23.38 2.30 -15.31
CA ALA A 128 -22.78 3.62 -15.43
C ALA A 128 -23.53 4.42 -16.52
N TYR A 129 -23.59 5.76 -16.38
CA TYR A 129 -24.34 6.53 -17.36
C TYR A 129 -23.72 7.89 -17.74
N ASN A 130 -22.45 8.04 -17.51
CA ASN A 130 -21.73 9.32 -17.68
C ASN A 130 -21.22 9.55 -19.12
N SER A 131 -21.25 8.54 -19.99
CA SER A 131 -20.68 8.63 -21.34
C SER A 131 -21.38 7.72 -22.36
N LYS A 132 -21.14 7.96 -23.64
CA LYS A 132 -21.62 7.12 -24.74
C LYS A 132 -21.09 5.68 -24.66
N SER A 133 -19.90 5.46 -24.13
CA SER A 133 -19.33 4.13 -23.91
C SER A 133 -20.15 3.30 -22.92
N ASP A 134 -20.80 3.96 -21.95
CA ASP A 134 -21.60 3.29 -20.91
C ASP A 134 -22.83 2.61 -21.47
N VAL A 135 -23.46 3.19 -22.49
CA VAL A 135 -24.60 2.59 -23.22
C VAL A 135 -24.18 1.28 -23.86
N ASN A 136 -23.05 1.28 -24.57
CA ASN A 136 -22.53 0.10 -25.25
C ASN A 136 -22.12 -0.97 -24.24
N GLN A 137 -21.50 -0.57 -23.14
CA GLN A 137 -21.11 -1.48 -22.07
C GLN A 137 -22.35 -2.12 -21.44
N PHE A 138 -23.36 -1.34 -21.07
CA PHE A 138 -24.62 -1.85 -20.52
C PHE A 138 -25.28 -2.86 -21.47
N GLN A 139 -25.42 -2.50 -22.75
CA GLN A 139 -26.01 -3.41 -23.73
C GLN A 139 -25.22 -4.69 -23.91
N THR A 140 -23.89 -4.59 -23.99
CA THR A 140 -23.01 -5.75 -24.11
C THR A 140 -23.12 -6.65 -22.89
N THR A 141 -23.10 -6.06 -21.69
CA THR A 141 -23.25 -6.80 -20.43
C THR A 141 -24.59 -7.53 -20.38
N VAL A 142 -25.70 -6.83 -20.58
CA VAL A 142 -27.04 -7.42 -20.50
C VAL A 142 -27.25 -8.50 -21.55
N ASN A 143 -26.89 -8.23 -22.81
CA ASN A 143 -27.12 -9.17 -23.89
C ASN A 143 -26.24 -10.42 -23.85
N ASN A 144 -25.02 -10.33 -23.29
CA ASN A 144 -24.05 -11.42 -23.32
C ASN A 144 -24.00 -12.21 -21.99
N LEU A 145 -24.20 -11.56 -20.85
CA LEU A 145 -24.03 -12.21 -19.55
C LEU A 145 -25.33 -12.71 -18.94
N TYR A 146 -26.48 -12.06 -19.24
CA TYR A 146 -27.75 -12.41 -18.61
C TYR A 146 -28.70 -13.12 -19.56
N THR A 147 -28.71 -14.44 -19.48
CA THR A 147 -29.57 -15.28 -20.37
C THR A 147 -31.05 -14.91 -20.26
N GLY A 148 -31.66 -14.61 -21.40
CA GLY A 148 -33.08 -14.27 -21.48
C GLY A 148 -33.39 -12.78 -21.28
N PHE A 149 -32.35 -11.94 -21.13
CA PHE A 149 -32.48 -10.49 -21.16
C PHE A 149 -31.89 -9.95 -22.45
N SER A 150 -32.54 -8.91 -23.00
CA SER A 150 -32.06 -8.24 -24.22
C SER A 150 -32.39 -6.77 -24.19
N VAL A 151 -31.48 -5.93 -24.70
CA VAL A 151 -31.63 -4.48 -24.77
C VAL A 151 -30.95 -3.92 -26.01
N CYS A 152 -31.56 -2.90 -26.64
CA CYS A 152 -30.99 -2.13 -27.73
C CYS A 152 -31.51 -0.69 -27.66
N MET A 153 -30.69 0.21 -27.12
CA MET A 153 -31.01 1.62 -26.92
C MET A 153 -29.95 2.50 -27.59
N LYS A 154 -30.37 3.65 -28.12
CA LYS A 154 -29.44 4.73 -28.48
C LYS A 154 -29.07 5.54 -27.22
N GLU A 155 -28.02 6.33 -27.28
CA GLU A 155 -27.58 7.17 -26.17
C GLU A 155 -28.69 8.04 -25.55
N ALA A 156 -29.47 8.72 -26.40
CA ALA A 156 -30.57 9.55 -25.93
C ALA A 156 -31.70 8.72 -25.27
N GLU A 157 -32.01 7.52 -25.81
CA GLU A 157 -32.98 6.60 -25.24
C GLU A 157 -32.52 6.04 -23.89
N PHE A 158 -31.26 5.70 -23.79
CA PHE A 158 -30.64 5.24 -22.56
C PHE A 158 -30.62 6.33 -21.48
N LYS A 159 -30.26 7.57 -21.83
CA LYS A 159 -30.35 8.70 -20.93
C LYS A 159 -31.76 8.89 -20.36
N THR A 160 -32.76 8.90 -21.23
CA THR A 160 -34.16 8.98 -20.81
C THR A 160 -34.56 7.77 -19.94
N PHE A 161 -34.11 6.57 -20.27
CA PHE A 161 -34.33 5.37 -19.46
C PHE A 161 -33.76 5.51 -18.04
N VAL A 162 -32.54 6.02 -17.90
CA VAL A 162 -31.94 6.27 -16.59
C VAL A 162 -32.72 7.34 -15.83
N GLU A 163 -33.05 8.46 -16.46
CA GLU A 163 -33.75 9.59 -15.86
C GLU A 163 -35.19 9.26 -15.42
N GLU A 164 -35.93 8.48 -16.19
CA GLU A 164 -37.34 8.19 -15.92
C GLU A 164 -37.59 6.88 -15.14
N TYR A 165 -36.72 5.87 -15.32
CA TYR A 165 -37.01 4.52 -14.81
C TYR A 165 -35.95 3.97 -13.83
N ILE A 166 -34.80 4.62 -13.70
CA ILE A 166 -33.77 4.23 -12.75
C ILE A 166 -33.68 5.25 -11.61
N SER A 167 -33.31 6.49 -11.92
CA SER A 167 -33.08 7.53 -10.91
C SER A 167 -34.25 7.74 -9.94
N PRO A 168 -35.53 7.77 -10.37
CA PRO A 168 -36.66 7.93 -9.44
C PRO A 168 -36.91 6.72 -8.55
N LYS A 169 -36.34 5.56 -8.87
CA LYS A 169 -36.52 4.31 -8.11
C LYS A 169 -35.40 4.04 -7.14
N VAL A 170 -34.49 4.99 -6.95
CA VAL A 170 -33.39 4.84 -5.95
C VAL A 170 -34.01 4.68 -4.57
N ALA A 171 -33.93 3.47 -4.03
CA ALA A 171 -34.44 3.11 -2.71
C ALA A 171 -33.35 3.10 -1.64
N SER A 172 -32.09 2.99 -2.05
CA SER A 172 -30.95 2.93 -1.14
C SER A 172 -29.67 3.48 -1.79
N THR A 173 -28.71 3.83 -0.96
CA THR A 173 -27.38 4.30 -1.37
C THR A 173 -26.29 3.37 -0.84
N ALA A 174 -25.22 3.22 -1.60
CA ALA A 174 -24.05 2.46 -1.15
C ALA A 174 -22.75 3.20 -1.45
N THR A 175 -21.82 3.15 -0.49
CA THR A 175 -20.45 3.58 -0.70
C THR A 175 -19.58 2.35 -0.95
N ILE A 176 -18.93 2.32 -2.09
CA ILE A 176 -18.05 1.21 -2.50
C ILE A 176 -16.61 1.71 -2.41
N TYR A 177 -15.82 1.12 -1.52
CA TYR A 177 -14.41 1.46 -1.36
C TYR A 177 -13.53 0.54 -2.20
N THR A 178 -12.51 1.11 -2.85
CA THR A 178 -11.57 0.33 -3.67
C THR A 178 -10.61 -0.52 -2.83
N ASN A 179 -10.28 -0.08 -1.62
CA ASN A 179 -9.29 -0.72 -0.78
C ASN A 179 -9.86 -1.10 0.59
N ALA A 180 -9.52 -2.29 1.06
CA ALA A 180 -9.77 -2.72 2.42
C ALA A 180 -8.86 -1.96 3.42
N GLY A 181 -9.27 -1.92 4.68
CA GLY A 181 -8.55 -1.26 5.76
C GLY A 181 -9.20 0.03 6.21
N LEU A 182 -8.41 1.03 6.55
CA LEU A 182 -8.93 2.28 7.13
C LEU A 182 -9.65 3.12 6.07
N THR A 183 -10.94 3.41 6.30
CA THR A 183 -11.70 4.32 5.44
C THR A 183 -11.34 5.79 5.71
N PRO A 184 -11.67 6.72 4.81
CA PRO A 184 -11.48 8.16 5.05
C PRO A 184 -12.16 8.66 6.34
N ASP A 185 -13.28 8.05 6.72
CA ASP A 185 -14.04 8.38 7.94
C ASP A 185 -13.43 7.76 9.21
N GLY A 186 -12.32 7.03 9.09
CA GLY A 186 -11.62 6.44 10.23
C GLY A 186 -12.19 5.12 10.73
N ASN A 187 -13.01 4.44 9.95
CA ASN A 187 -13.53 3.11 10.25
C ASN A 187 -12.66 2.03 9.59
N LEU A 188 -12.69 0.79 10.09
CA LEU A 188 -12.01 -0.36 9.48
C LEU A 188 -12.98 -1.16 8.63
N LEU A 189 -12.71 -1.23 7.33
CA LEU A 189 -13.50 -1.98 6.37
C LEU A 189 -12.82 -3.32 6.05
N TYR A 190 -13.52 -4.39 6.38
CA TYR A 190 -13.21 -5.77 6.06
C TYR A 190 -14.13 -6.26 4.92
N GLU A 191 -13.84 -7.40 4.34
CA GLU A 191 -14.73 -8.04 3.34
C GLU A 191 -16.14 -8.29 3.90
N ASN A 192 -16.20 -8.72 5.17
CA ASN A 192 -17.42 -9.18 5.83
C ASN A 192 -17.94 -8.25 6.94
N ALA A 193 -17.27 -7.12 7.21
CA ALA A 193 -17.66 -6.22 8.30
C ALA A 193 -17.10 -4.80 8.13
N LEU A 194 -17.78 -3.83 8.75
CA LEU A 194 -17.28 -2.49 9.01
C LEU A 194 -17.20 -2.30 10.53
N ALA A 195 -15.98 -2.15 11.06
CA ALA A 195 -15.77 -1.83 12.45
C ALA A 195 -15.61 -0.31 12.64
N THR A 196 -16.36 0.24 13.56
CA THR A 196 -16.29 1.63 14.01
C THR A 196 -15.75 1.68 15.45
N PRO A 197 -15.42 2.84 16.01
CA PRO A 197 -15.01 2.94 17.42
C PRO A 197 -16.04 2.40 18.42
N THR A 198 -17.31 2.31 18.05
CA THR A 198 -18.42 1.98 18.96
C THR A 198 -19.10 0.65 18.66
N CYS A 199 -19.10 0.20 17.41
CA CYS A 199 -19.80 -1.02 17.02
C CYS A 199 -19.23 -1.67 15.74
N VAL A 200 -19.70 -2.87 15.45
CA VAL A 200 -19.38 -3.62 14.24
C VAL A 200 -20.66 -3.88 13.46
N TYR A 201 -20.66 -3.49 12.19
CA TYR A 201 -21.70 -3.83 11.23
C TYR A 201 -21.24 -5.00 10.37
N TRP A 202 -22.10 -6.02 10.24
CA TRP A 202 -21.77 -7.23 9.49
C TRP A 202 -22.37 -7.18 8.09
N ALA A 203 -21.66 -7.77 7.13
CA ALA A 203 -22.17 -7.90 5.78
C ALA A 203 -23.35 -8.87 5.72
N GLU A 204 -24.32 -8.54 4.86
CA GLU A 204 -25.38 -9.43 4.40
C GLU A 204 -24.81 -10.47 3.40
N ASP A 205 -25.60 -11.46 3.02
CA ASP A 205 -25.19 -12.47 2.03
C ASP A 205 -24.81 -11.87 0.66
N SER A 206 -25.35 -10.69 0.36
CA SER A 206 -24.99 -9.88 -0.82
C SER A 206 -23.62 -9.21 -0.78
N GLY A 207 -22.91 -9.30 0.35
CA GLY A 207 -21.64 -8.60 0.60
C GLY A 207 -21.80 -7.12 0.93
N TYR A 208 -23.02 -6.59 0.98
CA TYR A 208 -23.28 -5.23 1.45
C TYR A 208 -23.39 -5.18 2.96
N ILE A 209 -22.80 -4.15 3.56
CA ILE A 209 -22.82 -3.90 5.01
C ILE A 209 -23.81 -2.76 5.25
N LYS A 210 -24.91 -3.05 5.94
CA LYS A 210 -25.94 -2.06 6.26
C LYS A 210 -25.49 -1.18 7.42
N THR A 211 -25.33 0.12 7.20
CA THR A 211 -24.87 1.11 8.19
C THR A 211 -25.97 2.08 8.64
N GLY A 212 -27.10 2.10 7.96
CA GLY A 212 -28.27 2.91 8.27
C GLY A 212 -29.51 2.35 7.58
N ASP A 213 -30.66 3.04 7.67
CA ASP A 213 -31.93 2.52 7.14
C ASP A 213 -31.88 2.12 5.68
N ASN A 214 -31.28 2.97 4.84
CA ASN A 214 -31.11 2.72 3.40
C ASN A 214 -29.68 3.00 2.94
N THR A 215 -28.71 2.89 3.86
CA THR A 215 -27.31 3.20 3.59
C THR A 215 -26.45 1.96 3.77
N TYR A 216 -25.61 1.68 2.79
CA TYR A 216 -24.77 0.50 2.73
C TYR A 216 -23.32 0.88 2.44
N VAL A 217 -22.41 0.00 2.86
CA VAL A 217 -20.98 0.06 2.52
C VAL A 217 -20.58 -1.30 1.94
N ARG A 218 -19.66 -1.32 0.99
CA ARG A 218 -19.09 -2.55 0.41
C ARG A 218 -17.66 -2.32 -0.05
N LEU A 219 -16.85 -3.37 -0.08
CA LEU A 219 -15.60 -3.38 -0.84
C LEU A 219 -15.88 -3.67 -2.31
N ALA A 220 -15.11 -3.01 -3.18
CA ALA A 220 -15.06 -3.39 -4.59
C ALA A 220 -14.49 -4.82 -4.74
N GLU A 221 -14.82 -5.48 -5.83
CA GLU A 221 -14.23 -6.77 -6.16
C GLU A 221 -12.71 -6.64 -6.29
N ALA A 222 -11.97 -7.57 -5.70
CA ALA A 222 -10.53 -7.57 -5.69
C ALA A 222 -9.97 -8.93 -6.12
N THR A 223 -8.80 -8.89 -6.76
CA THR A 223 -8.06 -10.09 -7.16
C THR A 223 -7.06 -10.58 -6.12
N HIS A 224 -6.93 -9.84 -5.01
CA HIS A 224 -6.06 -10.15 -3.88
C HIS A 224 -6.89 -10.57 -2.66
N TYR A 225 -6.23 -11.17 -1.67
CA TYR A 225 -6.88 -11.59 -0.44
C TYR A 225 -7.42 -10.41 0.34
N LEU A 226 -8.69 -10.48 0.72
CA LEU A 226 -9.35 -9.47 1.53
C LEU A 226 -9.34 -9.83 3.02
N PRO A 227 -9.18 -8.84 3.90
CA PRO A 227 -9.22 -9.08 5.34
C PRO A 227 -10.63 -9.42 5.79
N LYS A 228 -10.74 -10.34 6.76
CA LYS A 228 -12.01 -10.75 7.39
C LYS A 228 -11.97 -10.55 8.89
N LEU A 229 -13.02 -9.99 9.43
CA LEU A 229 -13.22 -9.89 10.86
C LEU A 229 -13.82 -11.21 11.39
N ALA A 230 -13.28 -11.73 12.49
CA ALA A 230 -13.82 -12.93 13.13
C ALA A 230 -15.16 -12.66 13.80
N LYS A 231 -16.06 -13.65 13.73
CA LYS A 231 -17.27 -13.71 14.59
C LYS A 231 -16.92 -14.54 15.81
N SER A 232 -16.83 -13.91 16.98
CA SER A 232 -16.54 -14.58 18.26
C SER A 232 -17.31 -13.93 19.39
N ASN A 233 -17.50 -14.66 20.48
CA ASN A 233 -18.07 -14.11 21.71
C ASN A 233 -17.03 -13.38 22.58
N LYS A 234 -15.74 -13.40 22.19
CA LYS A 234 -14.68 -12.69 22.88
C LYS A 234 -14.61 -11.24 22.42
N THR A 235 -14.20 -10.37 23.34
CA THR A 235 -13.83 -8.99 23.01
C THR A 235 -12.41 -8.91 22.47
N GLY A 236 -12.08 -7.86 21.73
CA GLY A 236 -10.72 -7.62 21.26
C GLY A 236 -9.69 -7.54 22.38
N LYS A 237 -10.09 -6.97 23.55
CA LYS A 237 -9.23 -6.94 24.76
C LYS A 237 -8.91 -8.32 25.30
N GLN A 238 -9.90 -9.21 25.39
CA GLN A 238 -9.67 -10.59 25.83
C GLN A 238 -8.72 -11.33 24.89
N VAL A 239 -8.92 -11.17 23.58
CA VAL A 239 -8.05 -11.77 22.57
C VAL A 239 -6.63 -11.19 22.62
N ALA A 240 -6.50 -9.89 22.82
CA ALA A 240 -5.20 -9.24 23.00
C ALA A 240 -4.47 -9.76 24.25
N ASN A 241 -5.17 -9.89 25.37
CA ASN A 241 -4.62 -10.43 26.62
C ASN A 241 -4.12 -11.87 26.42
N GLU A 242 -4.94 -12.75 25.84
CA GLU A 242 -4.57 -14.14 25.54
C GLU A 242 -3.33 -14.20 24.61
N LEU A 243 -3.29 -13.36 23.57
CA LEU A 243 -2.16 -13.30 22.64
C LEU A 243 -0.90 -12.85 23.36
N MET A 244 -0.96 -11.70 24.05
CA MET A 244 0.23 -11.10 24.66
C MET A 244 0.77 -11.97 25.78
N THR A 245 -0.09 -12.58 26.61
CA THR A 245 0.32 -13.57 27.61
C THR A 245 1.07 -14.73 26.97
N ASN A 246 0.55 -15.27 25.87
CA ASN A 246 1.22 -16.39 25.17
C ASN A 246 2.54 -15.97 24.50
N ILE A 247 2.61 -14.78 23.94
CA ILE A 247 3.86 -14.22 23.37
C ILE A 247 4.93 -14.10 24.46
N LEU A 248 4.59 -13.54 25.62
CA LEU A 248 5.52 -13.39 26.74
C LEU A 248 5.99 -14.76 27.26
N GLU A 249 5.11 -15.76 27.33
CA GLU A 249 5.45 -17.13 27.71
C GLU A 249 6.40 -17.80 26.70
N CYS A 250 6.17 -17.58 25.39
CA CYS A 250 6.97 -18.22 24.34
C CYS A 250 8.35 -17.58 24.12
N TRP A 251 8.49 -16.28 24.44
CA TRP A 251 9.70 -15.50 24.17
C TRP A 251 10.41 -14.98 25.44
N SER A 252 10.12 -15.52 26.60
CA SER A 252 10.46 -15.10 27.95
C SER A 252 11.70 -14.18 28.10
N ASP A 253 12.85 -14.61 27.62
CA ASP A 253 14.14 -13.89 27.78
C ASP A 253 14.38 -12.84 26.66
N ASN A 254 13.54 -12.85 25.62
CA ASN A 254 13.69 -12.04 24.41
C ASN A 254 12.38 -11.36 23.99
N VAL A 255 11.56 -10.96 24.97
CA VAL A 255 10.23 -10.37 24.74
C VAL A 255 10.23 -9.10 23.89
N VAL A 256 11.34 -8.37 23.87
CA VAL A 256 11.52 -7.16 23.06
C VAL A 256 11.30 -7.44 21.56
N LEU A 257 11.76 -8.60 21.05
CA LEU A 257 11.71 -8.93 19.63
C LEU A 257 10.27 -9.09 19.11
N PRO A 258 9.40 -9.95 19.70
CA PRO A 258 8.02 -10.07 19.28
C PRO A 258 7.21 -8.79 19.58
N LEU A 259 7.46 -8.11 20.70
CA LEU A 259 6.79 -6.85 21.03
C LEU A 259 7.05 -5.77 19.99
N LEU A 260 8.32 -5.55 19.60
CA LEU A 260 8.64 -4.59 18.54
C LEU A 260 8.12 -5.04 17.17
N THR A 261 8.11 -6.34 16.88
CA THR A 261 7.55 -6.86 15.62
C THR A 261 6.06 -6.58 15.52
N LEU A 262 5.29 -7.04 16.50
CA LEU A 262 3.83 -6.86 16.50
C LEU A 262 3.45 -5.39 16.65
N GLY A 263 4.19 -4.65 17.50
CA GLY A 263 4.03 -3.20 17.64
C GLY A 263 4.25 -2.47 16.32
N HIS A 264 5.31 -2.80 15.59
CA HIS A 264 5.54 -2.24 14.26
C HIS A 264 4.36 -2.52 13.31
N MET A 265 3.86 -3.76 13.34
CA MET A 265 2.77 -4.16 12.46
C MET A 265 1.47 -3.42 12.77
N VAL A 266 1.05 -3.33 14.03
CA VAL A 266 -0.21 -2.64 14.38
C VAL A 266 -0.16 -1.14 14.12
N MET A 267 1.02 -0.51 14.17
CA MET A 267 1.20 0.89 13.81
C MET A 267 0.90 1.19 12.33
N ALA A 268 0.79 0.18 11.48
CA ALA A 268 0.33 0.35 10.10
C ALA A 268 -1.04 1.05 10.03
N LEU A 269 -1.89 0.87 11.04
CA LEU A 269 -3.18 1.56 11.14
C LEU A 269 -3.03 3.09 11.08
N TYR A 270 -1.95 3.62 11.60
CA TYR A 270 -1.64 5.06 11.65
C TYR A 270 -0.63 5.50 10.58
N PHE A 271 -0.37 4.64 9.58
CA PHE A 271 0.60 4.90 8.52
C PHE A 271 0.43 6.27 7.86
N ASN A 272 -0.80 6.64 7.52
CA ASN A 272 -1.09 7.87 6.81
C ASN A 272 -0.79 9.14 7.62
N ASP A 273 -0.86 9.06 8.94
CA ASP A 273 -0.65 10.19 9.84
C ASP A 273 0.84 10.33 10.22
N ILE A 274 1.51 9.21 10.45
CA ILE A 274 2.94 9.16 10.81
C ILE A 274 3.84 9.45 9.60
N VAL A 275 3.55 8.87 8.43
CA VAL A 275 4.44 8.98 7.25
C VAL A 275 4.62 10.41 6.76
N LYS A 276 3.64 11.27 6.94
CA LYS A 276 3.70 12.67 6.54
C LYS A 276 4.74 13.47 7.34
N ARG A 277 4.91 13.15 8.62
CA ARG A 277 5.78 13.88 9.54
C ARG A 277 7.17 13.26 9.64
N PHE A 278 7.25 11.94 9.86
CA PHE A 278 8.48 11.26 10.28
C PHE A 278 9.01 10.29 9.22
N GLY A 279 8.14 9.67 8.44
CA GLY A 279 8.40 8.50 7.63
C GLY A 279 8.08 7.21 8.40
N VAL A 280 7.77 6.14 7.67
CA VAL A 280 7.46 4.84 8.26
C VAL A 280 8.50 3.83 7.77
N PRO A 281 9.23 3.17 8.68
CA PRO A 281 10.24 2.19 8.31
C PRO A 281 9.62 0.95 7.69
N THR A 282 10.38 0.26 6.84
CA THR A 282 10.06 -1.09 6.42
C THR A 282 10.51 -2.05 7.51
N LEU A 283 9.65 -2.96 7.93
CA LEU A 283 10.00 -4.02 8.88
C LEU A 283 10.83 -5.10 8.16
N ILE A 284 11.95 -5.50 8.77
CA ILE A 284 12.74 -6.64 8.33
C ILE A 284 12.92 -7.60 9.50
N LEU A 285 12.36 -8.80 9.38
CA LEU A 285 12.67 -9.90 10.30
C LEU A 285 13.81 -10.72 9.71
N TYR A 286 14.97 -10.63 10.34
CA TYR A 286 16.20 -11.26 9.89
C TYR A 286 16.67 -12.32 10.87
N GLY A 287 17.12 -13.47 10.38
CA GLY A 287 17.69 -14.51 11.23
C GLY A 287 17.56 -15.92 10.65
N GLU A 288 17.97 -16.91 11.44
CA GLU A 288 18.01 -18.32 11.04
C GLU A 288 16.63 -18.93 10.80
N THR A 289 16.57 -20.02 10.03
CA THR A 289 15.35 -20.78 9.81
C THR A 289 14.87 -21.41 11.14
N GLY A 290 13.55 -21.43 11.35
CA GLY A 290 12.95 -22.05 12.55
C GLY A 290 12.91 -21.16 13.80
N THR A 291 13.35 -19.92 13.74
CA THR A 291 13.38 -18.97 14.88
C THR A 291 12.05 -18.27 15.17
N GLY A 292 10.97 -18.57 14.44
CA GLY A 292 9.63 -18.00 14.66
C GLY A 292 9.32 -16.72 13.83
N LYS A 293 10.16 -16.32 12.89
CA LYS A 293 9.93 -15.13 12.03
C LYS A 293 8.59 -15.18 11.31
N SER A 294 8.38 -16.22 10.49
CA SER A 294 7.13 -16.38 9.72
C SER A 294 5.91 -16.54 10.64
N THR A 295 6.09 -17.12 11.84
CA THR A 295 5.06 -17.18 12.87
C THR A 295 4.63 -15.79 13.31
N LEU A 296 5.58 -14.91 13.64
CA LEU A 296 5.28 -13.52 14.04
C LEU A 296 4.62 -12.73 12.91
N VAL A 297 5.09 -12.91 11.67
CA VAL A 297 4.46 -12.28 10.49
C VAL A 297 3.01 -12.75 10.34
N THR A 298 2.76 -14.04 10.46
CA THR A 298 1.41 -14.63 10.36
C THR A 298 0.49 -14.11 11.47
N VAL A 299 0.98 -14.04 12.71
CA VAL A 299 0.24 -13.44 13.83
C VAL A 299 -0.11 -11.97 13.53
N GLY A 300 0.86 -11.19 13.09
CA GLY A 300 0.66 -9.79 12.75
C GLY A 300 -0.36 -9.59 11.62
N LEU A 301 -0.31 -10.40 10.54
CA LEU A 301 -1.31 -10.38 9.47
C LEU A 301 -2.70 -10.76 10.00
N SER A 302 -2.78 -11.75 10.89
CA SER A 302 -4.04 -12.19 11.47
C SER A 302 -4.71 -11.12 12.35
N ILE A 303 -3.93 -10.24 12.99
CA ILE A 303 -4.47 -9.05 13.68
C ILE A 303 -5.22 -8.13 12.71
N PHE A 304 -4.77 -8.06 11.46
CA PHE A 304 -5.47 -7.32 10.40
C PHE A 304 -6.61 -8.13 9.74
N GLY A 305 -6.85 -9.35 10.17
CA GLY A 305 -7.85 -10.24 9.55
C GLY A 305 -7.40 -10.81 8.21
N LEU A 306 -6.11 -10.75 7.91
CA LEU A 306 -5.50 -11.35 6.74
C LEU A 306 -5.05 -12.78 7.07
N ALA A 307 -5.31 -13.71 6.16
CA ALA A 307 -4.86 -15.08 6.29
C ALA A 307 -3.39 -15.23 5.85
N ARG A 308 -2.80 -16.39 6.09
CA ARG A 308 -1.44 -16.72 5.62
C ARG A 308 -1.32 -16.63 4.11
N GLU A 309 -2.38 -16.93 3.39
CA GLU A 309 -2.44 -16.84 1.93
C GLU A 309 -2.23 -15.41 1.42
N ALA A 310 -2.46 -14.39 2.26
CA ALA A 310 -2.12 -13.01 1.95
C ALA A 310 -0.61 -12.70 2.00
N LEU A 311 0.19 -13.65 2.50
CA LEU A 311 1.64 -13.55 2.56
C LEU A 311 2.23 -13.72 1.15
N ALA A 312 2.88 -12.68 0.64
CA ALA A 312 3.51 -12.74 -0.67
C ALA A 312 4.84 -13.53 -0.61
N SER A 313 5.17 -14.21 -1.69
CA SER A 313 6.45 -14.92 -1.80
C SER A 313 7.62 -13.96 -2.02
N GLY A 314 8.78 -14.28 -1.45
CA GLY A 314 10.03 -13.54 -1.63
C GLY A 314 10.56 -13.47 -3.08
N GLY A 315 10.02 -14.30 -3.98
CA GLY A 315 10.25 -14.20 -5.42
C GLY A 315 9.42 -13.14 -6.14
N SER A 316 8.54 -12.42 -5.44
CA SER A 316 7.70 -11.37 -6.00
C SER A 316 8.53 -10.19 -6.54
N THR A 317 8.11 -9.63 -7.67
CA THR A 317 8.81 -8.48 -8.27
C THR A 317 8.56 -7.20 -7.46
N ALA A 318 9.47 -6.21 -7.55
CA ALA A 318 9.27 -4.90 -6.93
C ALA A 318 7.96 -4.21 -7.37
N LYS A 319 7.53 -4.41 -8.63
CA LYS A 319 6.25 -3.89 -9.14
C LYS A 319 5.04 -4.55 -8.47
N SER A 320 5.12 -5.87 -8.23
CA SER A 320 4.09 -6.61 -7.51
C SER A 320 3.98 -6.10 -6.07
N ASN A 321 5.12 -5.87 -5.41
CA ASN A 321 5.15 -5.37 -4.04
C ASN A 321 4.58 -3.95 -3.93
N GLU A 322 4.85 -3.07 -4.90
CA GLU A 322 4.24 -1.75 -5.00
C GLU A 322 2.71 -1.84 -5.18
N PHE A 323 2.24 -2.76 -6.01
CA PHE A 323 0.81 -3.01 -6.18
C PHE A 323 0.16 -3.42 -4.86
N PHE A 324 0.76 -4.36 -4.13
CA PHE A 324 0.24 -4.77 -2.82
C PHE A 324 0.19 -3.61 -1.82
N CYS A 325 1.20 -2.72 -1.80
CA CYS A 325 1.19 -1.54 -0.94
C CYS A 325 0.08 -0.53 -1.28
N SER A 326 -0.44 -0.55 -2.50
CA SER A 326 -1.56 0.29 -2.94
C SER A 326 -2.92 -0.39 -2.81
N SER A 327 -2.97 -1.71 -2.62
CA SER A 327 -4.20 -2.51 -2.59
C SER A 327 -4.92 -2.49 -1.25
N TYR A 328 -4.20 -2.14 -0.18
CA TYR A 328 -4.75 -1.97 1.16
C TYR A 328 -4.55 -0.53 1.64
N ASN A 329 -5.34 -0.09 2.59
CA ASN A 329 -5.17 1.21 3.23
C ASN A 329 -4.90 1.05 4.73
N CYS A 330 -3.69 1.45 5.16
CA CYS A 330 -3.26 1.35 6.56
C CYS A 330 -3.27 -0.09 7.12
N MET A 331 -2.87 -1.06 6.29
CA MET A 331 -2.68 -2.47 6.66
C MET A 331 -1.26 -2.90 6.29
N ASN A 332 -0.74 -3.97 6.89
CA ASN A 332 0.57 -4.48 6.52
C ASN A 332 0.55 -5.28 5.23
N VAL A 333 1.59 -5.10 4.43
CA VAL A 333 1.92 -5.97 3.30
C VAL A 333 3.16 -6.75 3.68
N CYS A 334 3.04 -8.06 3.75
CA CYS A 334 4.12 -8.93 4.20
C CYS A 334 4.62 -9.83 3.07
N ILE A 335 5.95 -9.97 2.98
CA ILE A 335 6.64 -10.77 1.98
C ILE A 335 7.60 -11.68 2.72
N ASP A 336 7.41 -12.99 2.57
CA ASP A 336 8.17 -14.01 3.29
C ASP A 336 9.31 -14.57 2.45
N ASP A 337 10.40 -14.96 3.12
CA ASP A 337 11.57 -15.64 2.55
C ASP A 337 12.19 -14.89 1.35
N VAL A 338 12.50 -13.61 1.56
CA VAL A 338 13.09 -12.76 0.52
C VAL A 338 14.56 -13.10 0.35
N LYS A 339 14.96 -13.37 -0.90
CA LYS A 339 16.33 -13.73 -1.26
C LYS A 339 17.27 -12.53 -1.25
N GLY A 340 18.55 -12.76 -0.92
CA GLY A 340 19.60 -11.75 -0.86
C GLY A 340 19.76 -10.97 -2.18
N GLU A 341 19.61 -11.59 -3.33
CA GLU A 341 19.64 -10.93 -4.63
C GLU A 341 18.54 -9.86 -4.77
N THR A 342 17.34 -10.13 -4.23
CA THR A 342 16.25 -9.15 -4.21
C THR A 342 16.58 -8.00 -3.29
N LEU A 343 17.05 -8.29 -2.07
CA LEU A 343 17.36 -7.29 -1.04
C LEU A 343 18.48 -6.32 -1.46
N THR A 344 19.44 -6.79 -2.25
CA THR A 344 20.58 -5.99 -2.74
C THR A 344 20.31 -5.30 -4.07
N SER A 345 19.14 -5.54 -4.69
CA SER A 345 18.81 -4.94 -5.98
C SER A 345 18.55 -3.43 -5.90
N SER A 346 18.85 -2.72 -6.99
CA SER A 346 18.52 -1.29 -7.12
C SER A 346 17.02 -1.01 -7.03
N ASN A 347 16.18 -1.94 -7.51
CA ASN A 347 14.73 -1.83 -7.44
C ASN A 347 14.23 -1.92 -6.00
N PHE A 348 14.78 -2.82 -5.20
CA PHE A 348 14.47 -2.93 -3.77
C PHE A 348 14.88 -1.65 -3.03
N THR A 349 16.09 -1.17 -3.26
CA THR A 349 16.59 0.09 -2.70
C THR A 349 15.65 1.26 -3.02
N ALA A 350 15.21 1.38 -4.28
CA ALA A 350 14.29 2.43 -4.70
C ALA A 350 12.91 2.28 -4.02
N LEU A 351 12.39 1.06 -3.91
CA LEU A 351 11.12 0.76 -3.24
C LEU A 351 11.15 1.16 -1.76
N ILE A 352 12.20 0.76 -1.01
CA ILE A 352 12.35 1.13 0.40
C ILE A 352 12.43 2.65 0.60
N LYS A 353 13.20 3.34 -0.26
CA LYS A 353 13.32 4.80 -0.20
C LYS A 353 11.98 5.51 -0.47
N ALA A 354 11.21 5.01 -1.43
CA ALA A 354 9.90 5.56 -1.77
C ALA A 354 8.86 5.25 -0.69
N ALA A 355 8.79 4.00 -0.22
CA ALA A 355 7.84 3.55 0.81
C ALA A 355 8.03 4.31 2.13
N TYR A 356 9.26 4.57 2.55
CA TYR A 356 9.58 5.28 3.79
C TYR A 356 8.91 6.65 3.91
N LYS A 357 8.70 7.35 2.80
CA LYS A 357 8.07 8.68 2.73
C LYS A 357 6.71 8.65 2.01
N ALA A 358 6.21 7.47 1.65
CA ALA A 358 5.02 7.29 0.82
C ALA A 358 5.06 8.11 -0.47
N ILE A 359 6.23 8.22 -1.11
CA ILE A 359 6.40 8.93 -2.37
C ILE A 359 5.70 8.12 -3.46
N PRO A 360 4.74 8.72 -4.19
CA PRO A 360 4.02 7.99 -5.22
C PRO A 360 4.95 7.65 -6.38
N ARG A 361 4.77 6.45 -6.91
CA ARG A 361 5.39 6.06 -8.16
C ARG A 361 4.58 6.59 -9.33
N THR A 362 5.26 7.01 -10.38
CA THR A 362 4.64 7.42 -11.63
C THR A 362 4.68 6.29 -12.64
N LYS A 363 3.53 6.04 -13.30
CA LYS A 363 3.39 5.11 -14.41
C LYS A 363 2.84 5.87 -15.62
N MET A 364 3.52 5.81 -16.74
CA MET A 364 2.99 6.35 -18.01
C MET A 364 1.75 5.56 -18.43
N LEU A 365 0.68 6.25 -18.74
CA LEU A 365 -0.49 5.67 -19.37
C LEU A 365 -0.18 5.31 -20.84
N PRO A 366 -0.82 4.26 -21.39
CA PRO A 366 -0.64 3.89 -22.78
C PRO A 366 -0.89 5.08 -23.73
N TYR A 367 -0.16 5.10 -24.83
CA TYR A 367 -0.27 6.12 -25.89
C TYR A 367 0.02 7.57 -25.44
N GLY A 368 0.82 7.78 -24.39
CA GLY A 368 1.21 9.14 -23.95
C GLY A 368 0.07 9.99 -23.38
N ARG A 369 -1.03 9.37 -22.94
CA ARG A 369 -2.22 10.07 -22.41
C ARG A 369 -2.07 10.65 -21.00
N GLY A 370 -0.84 10.69 -20.46
CA GLY A 370 -0.56 11.23 -19.13
C GLY A 370 0.16 10.25 -18.22
N VAL A 371 0.16 10.54 -16.92
CA VAL A 371 0.85 9.80 -15.88
C VAL A 371 -0.17 9.39 -14.82
N GLU A 372 -0.14 8.12 -14.43
CA GLU A 372 -0.85 7.62 -13.26
C GLU A 372 0.08 7.60 -12.04
N TYR A 373 -0.41 8.06 -10.90
CA TYR A 373 0.31 8.01 -9.63
C TYR A 373 -0.17 6.80 -8.82
N ILE A 374 0.75 5.89 -8.50
CA ILE A 374 0.51 4.76 -7.62
C ILE A 374 1.01 5.14 -6.23
N HIS A 375 0.10 5.27 -5.28
CA HIS A 375 0.41 5.70 -3.92
C HIS A 375 0.65 4.50 -3.01
N THR A 376 1.67 4.60 -2.17
CA THR A 376 1.86 3.68 -1.05
C THR A 376 0.90 4.06 0.07
N CYS A 377 -0.04 3.16 0.38
CA CYS A 377 -1.07 3.34 1.40
C CYS A 377 -0.86 2.41 2.60
N SER A 378 0.12 1.52 2.52
CA SER A 378 0.42 0.49 3.52
C SER A 378 1.92 0.27 3.65
N PRO A 379 2.44 0.04 4.87
CA PRO A 379 3.85 -0.26 5.08
C PRO A 379 4.19 -1.68 4.63
N LEU A 380 5.49 -1.89 4.37
CA LEU A 380 6.06 -3.17 3.99
C LEU A 380 6.70 -3.88 5.16
N ALA A 381 6.54 -5.18 5.22
CA ALA A 381 7.26 -6.08 6.12
C ALA A 381 7.88 -7.24 5.32
N TYR A 382 9.11 -7.60 5.64
CA TYR A 382 9.83 -8.72 5.00
C TYR A 382 10.36 -9.67 6.06
N SER A 383 10.42 -10.96 5.72
CA SER A 383 11.23 -11.92 6.45
C SER A 383 12.34 -12.46 5.55
N THR A 384 13.50 -12.74 6.11
CA THR A 384 14.65 -13.28 5.38
C THR A 384 15.64 -13.99 6.30
N ASN A 385 16.33 -14.99 5.75
CA ASN A 385 17.54 -15.59 6.35
C ASN A 385 18.81 -15.15 5.61
N GLU A 386 18.66 -14.37 4.55
CA GLU A 386 19.75 -13.96 3.66
C GLU A 386 20.41 -12.68 4.16
N THR A 387 21.63 -12.45 3.72
CA THR A 387 22.40 -11.26 4.08
C THR A 387 21.69 -9.98 3.66
N LEU A 388 21.55 -9.05 4.60
CA LEU A 388 20.93 -7.75 4.35
C LEU A 388 21.81 -6.85 3.48
N PRO A 389 21.21 -5.87 2.76
CA PRO A 389 21.98 -4.91 1.98
C PRO A 389 22.87 -4.08 2.90
N ASP A 390 24.11 -3.90 2.49
CA ASP A 390 25.14 -3.20 3.24
C ASP A 390 25.21 -1.69 2.86
N LEU A 391 24.03 -1.09 2.67
CA LEU A 391 23.90 0.31 2.30
C LEU A 391 23.24 1.10 3.43
N ARG A 392 24.05 1.91 4.12
CA ARG A 392 23.63 2.75 5.26
C ARG A 392 22.38 3.56 4.98
N GLU A 393 22.26 4.12 3.79
CA GLU A 393 21.10 4.92 3.37
C GLU A 393 19.79 4.13 3.20
N VAL A 394 19.87 2.81 3.04
CA VAL A 394 18.71 1.91 2.95
C VAL A 394 18.38 1.39 4.34
N ILE A 395 19.38 0.93 5.06
CA ILE A 395 19.22 0.35 6.40
C ILE A 395 18.60 1.34 7.39
N ASN A 396 18.93 2.64 7.31
CA ASN A 396 18.32 3.65 8.18
C ASN A 396 16.85 3.95 7.88
N ARG A 397 16.26 3.29 6.86
CA ARG A 397 14.83 3.31 6.54
C ARG A 397 14.13 1.99 6.86
N MET A 398 14.83 1.10 7.52
CA MET A 398 14.32 -0.19 7.94
C MET A 398 14.28 -0.27 9.47
N ASN A 399 13.36 -1.03 9.97
CA ASN A 399 13.37 -1.52 11.34
C ASN A 399 13.76 -2.99 11.28
N ILE A 400 15.04 -3.27 11.56
CA ILE A 400 15.61 -4.61 11.46
C ILE A 400 15.51 -5.27 12.82
N ILE A 401 14.74 -6.35 12.91
CA ILE A 401 14.59 -7.17 14.10
C ILE A 401 15.28 -8.49 13.84
N GLU A 402 16.38 -8.71 14.56
CA GLU A 402 17.20 -9.90 14.41
C GLU A 402 16.76 -10.99 15.36
N ILE A 403 16.44 -12.16 14.83
CA ILE A 403 15.94 -13.30 15.56
C ILE A 403 16.87 -14.50 15.32
N PHE A 404 17.81 -14.72 16.24
CA PHE A 404 18.80 -15.79 16.18
C PHE A 404 18.67 -16.73 17.37
N GLY A 405 19.07 -17.98 17.18
CA GLY A 405 19.10 -18.99 18.21
C GLY A 405 17.70 -19.48 18.63
N ASN A 406 17.63 -20.28 19.68
CA ASN A 406 16.40 -20.87 20.23
C ASN A 406 15.65 -19.89 21.14
N VAL A 407 15.28 -18.72 20.61
CA VAL A 407 14.57 -17.69 21.36
C VAL A 407 13.05 -17.90 21.41
N PHE A 408 12.53 -18.78 20.56
CA PHE A 408 11.11 -19.07 20.42
C PHE A 408 10.80 -20.49 20.89
N LYS A 409 9.94 -20.63 21.92
CA LYS A 409 9.46 -21.90 22.47
C LYS A 409 8.21 -22.33 21.71
N ALA A 410 8.40 -23.02 20.58
CA ALA A 410 7.31 -23.41 19.68
C ALA A 410 6.28 -24.35 20.33
N ASP A 411 6.70 -25.18 21.29
CA ASP A 411 5.83 -26.10 22.05
C ASP A 411 4.80 -25.37 22.93
N LYS A 412 5.09 -24.15 23.34
CA LYS A 412 4.18 -23.31 24.14
C LYS A 412 3.27 -22.42 23.31
N PHE A 413 3.53 -22.29 22.02
CA PHE A 413 2.79 -21.38 21.16
C PHE A 413 1.40 -21.93 20.83
N LYS A 414 0.36 -21.12 21.10
CA LYS A 414 -1.06 -21.54 21.02
C LYS A 414 -1.75 -21.17 19.68
N TYR A 415 -1.09 -20.40 18.82
CA TYR A 415 -1.66 -19.86 17.58
C TYR A 415 -1.08 -20.58 16.34
N HIS A 416 -1.10 -21.92 16.35
CA HIS A 416 -0.73 -22.71 15.17
C HIS A 416 -1.84 -22.67 14.11
N GLU A 417 -1.46 -22.77 12.83
CA GLU A 417 -2.37 -22.69 11.69
C GLU A 417 -3.38 -23.84 11.58
N VAL A 418 -3.16 -24.92 12.26
CA VAL A 418 -3.94 -26.13 12.05
C VAL A 418 -5.04 -26.26 13.10
N SER A 419 -6.23 -25.80 12.74
CA SER A 419 -7.41 -26.59 13.08
C SER A 419 -8.09 -26.99 11.77
N ASN A 420 -8.18 -28.27 11.53
CA ASN A 420 -8.88 -28.86 10.38
C ASN A 420 -10.39 -28.54 10.32
N ASN A 421 -10.88 -27.61 11.14
CA ASN A 421 -12.28 -27.27 11.33
C ASN A 421 -12.60 -25.77 11.15
N GLY A 422 -11.83 -25.04 10.36
CA GLY A 422 -12.30 -23.76 9.78
C GLY A 422 -12.50 -22.56 10.73
N GLY A 423 -11.91 -22.56 11.92
CA GLY A 423 -12.03 -21.45 12.88
C GLY A 423 -10.90 -21.48 13.90
N GLY A 424 -9.66 -21.27 13.43
CA GLY A 424 -8.50 -21.30 14.33
C GLY A 424 -8.38 -20.03 15.17
N LYS A 425 -7.66 -20.12 16.29
CA LYS A 425 -7.32 -19.00 17.18
C LYS A 425 -6.68 -17.81 16.44
N LEU A 426 -5.99 -18.05 15.32
CA LEU A 426 -5.43 -16.99 14.47
C LEU A 426 -6.49 -16.04 13.91
N GLN A 427 -7.65 -16.56 13.49
CA GLN A 427 -8.70 -15.72 12.93
C GLN A 427 -9.30 -14.78 13.98
N GLU A 428 -9.39 -15.21 15.25
CA GLU A 428 -9.88 -14.38 16.36
C GLU A 428 -9.00 -13.13 16.59
N LEU A 429 -7.71 -13.18 16.20
CA LEU A 429 -6.78 -12.05 16.36
C LEU A 429 -7.27 -10.79 15.64
N SER A 430 -8.09 -10.92 14.60
CA SER A 430 -8.69 -9.79 13.90
C SER A 430 -9.57 -8.90 14.79
N LEU A 431 -10.05 -9.42 15.92
CA LEU A 431 -10.82 -8.65 16.90
C LEU A 431 -9.98 -7.61 17.66
N ILE A 432 -8.66 -7.74 17.63
CA ILE A 432 -7.75 -6.81 18.32
C ILE A 432 -7.74 -5.44 17.64
N LEU A 433 -7.70 -5.40 16.30
CA LEU A 433 -7.49 -4.15 15.57
C LEU A 433 -8.61 -3.11 15.78
N PRO A 434 -9.91 -3.47 15.86
CA PRO A 434 -10.97 -2.52 16.19
C PRO A 434 -10.79 -1.79 17.54
N GLU A 435 -10.09 -2.40 18.51
CA GLU A 435 -9.82 -1.74 19.80
C GLU A 435 -8.96 -0.47 19.64
N PHE A 436 -8.09 -0.44 18.62
CA PHE A 436 -7.25 0.71 18.30
C PHE A 436 -8.06 1.91 17.79
N LEU A 437 -9.25 1.71 17.21
CA LEU A 437 -10.12 2.80 16.75
C LEU A 437 -10.65 3.67 17.90
N LYS A 438 -10.58 3.19 19.14
CA LYS A 438 -11.01 3.92 20.33
C LYS A 438 -10.04 5.04 20.72
N TYR A 439 -8.83 5.03 20.19
CA TYR A 439 -7.82 6.04 20.42
C TYR A 439 -7.82 7.08 19.29
N SER A 440 -7.72 8.36 19.64
CA SER A 440 -7.63 9.40 18.62
C SER A 440 -6.28 9.33 17.90
N LYS A 441 -6.26 9.68 16.62
CA LYS A 441 -5.04 9.73 15.82
C LYS A 441 -4.01 10.70 16.39
N ASP A 442 -4.47 11.84 16.90
CA ASP A 442 -3.60 12.85 17.49
C ASP A 442 -2.95 12.38 18.79
N ASP A 443 -3.65 11.60 19.61
CA ASP A 443 -3.07 11.03 20.83
C ASP A 443 -1.99 10.00 20.50
N ILE A 444 -2.18 9.21 19.44
CA ILE A 444 -1.16 8.24 19.00
C ILE A 444 0.07 8.95 18.44
N VAL A 445 -0.12 10.01 17.67
CA VAL A 445 1.01 10.82 17.19
C VAL A 445 1.78 11.46 18.36
N LYS A 446 1.09 11.98 19.37
CA LYS A 446 1.72 12.49 20.58
C LYS A 446 2.46 11.41 21.36
N LEU A 447 1.86 10.23 21.51
CA LEU A 447 2.52 9.08 22.16
C LEU A 447 3.79 8.71 21.42
N TYR A 448 3.75 8.65 20.09
CA TYR A 448 4.93 8.41 19.28
C TYR A 448 6.03 9.48 19.50
N GLU A 449 5.65 10.76 19.54
CA GLU A 449 6.59 11.86 19.80
C GLU A 449 7.22 11.73 21.20
N GLN A 450 6.44 11.42 22.22
CA GLN A 450 6.93 11.18 23.58
C GLN A 450 7.90 9.98 23.63
N VAL A 451 7.55 8.88 23.01
CA VAL A 451 8.41 7.69 22.92
C VAL A 451 9.72 8.01 22.19
N PHE A 452 9.65 8.76 21.09
CA PHE A 452 10.84 9.21 20.37
C PHE A 452 11.75 10.08 21.25
N ASP A 453 11.20 11.04 21.99
CA ASP A 453 11.95 11.93 22.87
C ASP A 453 12.60 11.17 24.04
N ILE A 454 11.89 10.19 24.63
CA ILE A 454 12.44 9.33 25.68
C ILE A 454 13.64 8.54 25.14
N LEU A 455 13.51 7.90 23.98
CA LEU A 455 14.60 7.14 23.37
C LEU A 455 15.78 8.06 23.04
N LYS A 456 15.51 9.22 22.44
CA LYS A 456 16.54 10.20 22.07
C LYS A 456 17.30 10.74 23.27
N ALA A 457 16.64 10.93 24.40
CA ALA A 457 17.30 11.40 25.63
C ALA A 457 18.21 10.35 26.28
N ASN A 458 17.93 9.06 26.06
CA ASN A 458 18.65 7.94 26.69
C ASN A 458 19.65 7.23 25.77
N VAL A 459 19.65 7.56 24.49
CA VAL A 459 20.54 6.95 23.50
C VAL A 459 21.42 8.03 22.88
N GLN A 460 22.72 7.91 23.05
CA GLN A 460 23.70 8.84 22.47
C GLN A 460 23.81 8.58 20.96
N ASP A 461 23.00 9.26 20.16
CA ASP A 461 23.08 9.19 18.69
C ASP A 461 22.70 10.49 18.01
N THR A 462 23.39 10.77 16.91
CA THR A 462 23.07 11.82 15.95
C THR A 462 22.08 11.36 14.88
N GLN A 463 21.76 10.05 14.81
CA GLN A 463 20.97 9.43 13.74
C GLN A 463 19.48 9.29 14.11
N ASN A 464 18.78 10.39 14.19
CA ASN A 464 17.34 10.45 14.54
C ASN A 464 16.43 9.43 13.81
N ARG A 465 16.86 8.89 12.64
CA ARG A 465 16.03 7.92 11.90
C ARG A 465 15.97 6.55 12.54
N VAL A 466 17.10 6.03 13.06
CA VAL A 466 17.12 4.72 13.72
C VAL A 466 16.28 4.77 14.98
N ILE A 467 16.41 5.85 15.76
CA ILE A 467 15.58 6.10 16.95
C ILE A 467 14.12 6.18 16.56
N SER A 468 13.78 6.95 15.52
CA SER A 468 12.41 7.09 14.98
C SER A 468 11.81 5.74 14.57
N ASN A 469 12.60 4.87 13.93
CA ASN A 469 12.14 3.55 13.49
C ASN A 469 11.80 2.65 14.69
N ILE A 470 12.63 2.67 15.74
CA ILE A 470 12.38 1.91 16.97
C ILE A 470 11.20 2.50 17.74
N ALA A 471 11.10 3.84 17.83
CA ALA A 471 9.97 4.53 18.46
C ALA A 471 8.64 4.15 17.81
N TYR A 472 8.62 4.03 16.48
CA TYR A 472 7.43 3.57 15.75
C TYR A 472 6.95 2.19 16.23
N ALA A 473 7.85 1.22 16.30
CA ALA A 473 7.52 -0.13 16.77
C ALA A 473 7.17 -0.16 18.26
N TYR A 474 7.90 0.58 19.07
CA TYR A 474 7.68 0.62 20.52
C TYR A 474 6.36 1.28 20.88
N THR A 475 5.95 2.33 20.18
CA THR A 475 4.61 2.94 20.35
C THR A 475 3.49 1.91 20.15
N GLY A 476 3.56 1.12 19.08
CA GLY A 476 2.59 0.06 18.85
C GLY A 476 2.63 -1.06 19.89
N ALA A 477 3.81 -1.40 20.41
CA ALA A 477 3.96 -2.38 21.48
C ALA A 477 3.30 -1.89 22.79
N ILE A 478 3.50 -0.62 23.16
CA ILE A 478 2.81 0.00 24.31
C ILE A 478 1.30 -0.08 24.15
N MET A 479 0.79 0.26 22.96
CA MET A 479 -0.65 0.21 22.70
C MET A 479 -1.21 -1.21 22.79
N LEU A 480 -0.54 -2.21 22.22
CA LEU A 480 -0.94 -3.61 22.31
C LEU A 480 -0.99 -4.09 23.77
N LEU A 481 0.03 -3.76 24.56
CA LEU A 481 0.08 -4.08 25.98
C LEU A 481 -1.03 -3.38 26.76
N ALA A 482 -1.29 -2.10 26.47
CA ALA A 482 -2.39 -1.35 27.09
C ALA A 482 -3.78 -1.95 26.76
N ILE A 483 -4.01 -2.38 25.51
CA ILE A 483 -5.26 -3.06 25.12
C ILE A 483 -5.36 -4.42 25.83
N ALA A 484 -4.25 -5.13 25.96
CA ALA A 484 -4.17 -6.43 26.63
C ALA A 484 -4.28 -6.34 28.16
N ASP A 485 -4.16 -5.14 28.74
CA ASP A 485 -4.07 -4.91 30.18
C ASP A 485 -2.94 -5.72 30.83
N ILE A 486 -1.73 -5.63 30.22
CA ILE A 486 -0.53 -6.34 30.65
C ILE A 486 0.61 -5.34 30.85
N GLU A 487 1.28 -5.43 31.98
CA GLU A 487 2.53 -4.72 32.27
C GLU A 487 3.72 -5.66 32.09
N VAL A 488 4.79 -5.15 31.51
CA VAL A 488 6.08 -5.85 31.37
C VAL A 488 7.11 -5.05 32.17
N GLU A 489 7.64 -5.67 33.20
CA GLU A 489 8.66 -5.06 34.06
C GLU A 489 9.88 -4.66 33.24
N ASP A 490 10.46 -3.49 33.55
CA ASP A 490 11.66 -2.94 32.91
C ASP A 490 11.63 -2.83 31.39
N LEU A 491 10.45 -2.87 30.75
CA LEU A 491 10.33 -2.83 29.29
C LEU A 491 11.04 -1.63 28.67
N GLN A 492 10.91 -0.45 29.27
CA GLN A 492 11.56 0.77 28.76
C GLN A 492 13.08 0.62 28.73
N GLN A 493 13.68 0.07 29.80
CA GLN A 493 15.13 -0.16 29.89
C GLN A 493 15.60 -1.19 28.85
N MET A 494 14.82 -2.27 28.67
CA MET A 494 15.11 -3.28 27.65
C MET A 494 15.08 -2.68 26.23
N ILE A 495 14.10 -1.80 25.94
CA ILE A 495 14.01 -1.13 24.64
C ILE A 495 15.15 -0.13 24.43
N ILE A 496 15.54 0.63 25.47
CA ILE A 496 16.71 1.53 25.41
C ILE A 496 17.98 0.73 25.10
N ALA A 497 18.22 -0.38 25.80
CA ALA A 497 19.36 -1.26 25.56
C ALA A 497 19.34 -1.84 24.13
N TYR A 498 18.16 -2.26 23.65
CA TYR A 498 17.99 -2.69 22.27
C TYR A 498 18.33 -1.58 21.28
N ALA A 499 17.86 -0.35 21.51
CA ALA A 499 18.12 0.80 20.66
C ALA A 499 19.61 1.13 20.59
N GLN A 500 20.32 1.14 21.74
CA GLN A 500 21.78 1.34 21.80
C GLN A 500 22.53 0.30 20.97
N LYS A 501 22.14 -0.98 21.09
CA LYS A 501 22.74 -2.06 20.29
C LYS A 501 22.49 -1.90 18.79
N GLN A 502 21.30 -1.47 18.39
CA GLN A 502 20.99 -1.25 16.96
C GLN A 502 21.77 -0.07 16.38
N ILE A 503 21.93 1.00 17.15
CA ILE A 503 22.71 2.17 16.74
C ILE A 503 24.18 1.79 16.59
N GLN A 504 24.77 1.08 17.55
CA GLN A 504 26.16 0.59 17.44
C GLN A 504 26.33 -0.22 16.14
N LYS A 505 25.46 -1.18 15.87
CA LYS A 505 25.49 -1.94 14.61
C LYS A 505 25.40 -1.05 13.38
N TYR A 506 24.55 -0.03 13.43
CA TYR A 506 24.39 0.91 12.32
C TYR A 506 25.66 1.74 12.09
N GLU A 507 26.36 2.13 13.14
CA GLU A 507 27.65 2.84 13.06
C GLU A 507 28.76 1.97 12.49
N ASP A 508 28.72 0.66 12.77
CA ASP A 508 29.68 -0.33 12.26
C ASP A 508 29.50 -0.63 10.76
N ILE A 509 28.38 -0.21 10.14
CA ILE A 509 28.14 -0.39 8.71
C ILE A 509 29.09 0.50 7.90
N LYS A 510 29.97 -0.14 7.13
CA LYS A 510 30.91 0.54 6.24
C LYS A 510 30.15 1.34 5.16
N THR A 511 30.53 2.61 4.99
CA THR A 511 30.00 3.43 3.88
C THR A 511 30.56 2.92 2.54
N VAL A 512 30.00 3.38 1.41
CA VAL A 512 30.56 3.10 0.07
C VAL A 512 32.04 3.53 0.00
N VAL A 513 32.40 4.61 0.69
CA VAL A 513 33.78 5.10 0.77
C VAL A 513 34.65 4.14 1.57
N ASP A 514 34.21 3.74 2.76
CA ASP A 514 34.98 2.79 3.60
C ASP A 514 35.16 1.44 2.89
N LYS A 515 34.15 0.99 2.11
CA LYS A 515 34.26 -0.21 1.27
C LYS A 515 35.31 -0.07 0.18
N VAL A 516 35.33 1.05 -0.53
CA VAL A 516 36.37 1.30 -1.55
C VAL A 516 37.73 1.32 -0.92
N LEU A 517 37.88 1.97 0.25
CA LEU A 517 39.16 2.02 0.99
C LEU A 517 39.60 0.59 1.39
N ALA A 518 38.72 -0.23 1.94
CA ALA A 518 39.04 -1.62 2.29
C ALA A 518 39.40 -2.46 1.06
N GLN A 519 38.64 -2.32 -0.05
CA GLN A 519 38.88 -3.04 -1.28
C GLN A 519 40.22 -2.70 -1.94
N ILE A 520 40.71 -1.47 -1.77
CA ILE A 520 42.07 -1.11 -2.24
C ILE A 520 43.12 -2.04 -1.62
N VAL A 521 43.06 -2.28 -0.32
CA VAL A 521 44.01 -3.17 0.38
C VAL A 521 43.82 -4.61 -0.08
N THR A 522 42.60 -5.13 -0.07
CA THR A 522 42.30 -6.49 -0.52
C THR A 522 42.84 -6.76 -1.95
N LEU A 523 42.60 -5.83 -2.88
CA LEU A 523 43.09 -5.98 -4.25
C LEU A 523 44.57 -5.78 -4.40
N TYR A 524 45.20 -5.03 -3.52
CA TYR A 524 46.64 -4.92 -3.42
C TYR A 524 47.28 -6.25 -2.95
N GLU A 525 46.74 -6.85 -1.90
CA GLU A 525 47.18 -8.15 -1.38
C GLU A 525 47.01 -9.27 -2.43
N LEU A 526 45.95 -9.21 -3.24
CA LEU A 526 45.69 -10.14 -4.34
C LEU A 526 46.49 -9.84 -5.62
N GLY A 527 47.33 -8.77 -5.62
CA GLY A 527 48.17 -8.40 -6.77
C GLY A 527 47.44 -7.72 -7.94
N HIS A 528 46.16 -7.32 -7.75
CA HIS A 528 45.39 -6.59 -8.78
C HIS A 528 45.64 -5.08 -8.74
N LEU A 529 46.09 -4.55 -7.61
CA LEU A 529 46.53 -3.18 -7.45
C LEU A 529 47.98 -3.15 -7.00
N GLU A 530 48.72 -2.15 -7.45
CA GLU A 530 50.10 -1.93 -7.10
C GLU A 530 50.25 -0.57 -6.41
N LYS A 531 50.89 -0.54 -5.24
CA LYS A 531 51.26 0.71 -4.56
C LYS A 531 52.17 1.53 -5.46
N ASP A 532 52.09 2.84 -5.37
CA ASP A 532 52.82 3.84 -6.16
C ASP A 532 52.52 3.82 -7.68
N LYS A 533 51.68 2.93 -8.16
CA LYS A 533 51.18 2.88 -9.54
C LYS A 533 49.69 3.17 -9.63
N HIS A 534 48.89 2.60 -8.75
CA HIS A 534 47.43 2.77 -8.73
C HIS A 534 46.94 3.66 -7.60
N PHE A 535 47.65 3.59 -6.45
CA PHE A 535 47.38 4.40 -5.27
C PHE A 535 48.70 4.68 -4.51
N LYS A 536 48.71 5.74 -3.70
CA LYS A 536 49.84 6.11 -2.85
C LYS A 536 49.38 6.19 -1.39
N VAL A 537 50.20 5.69 -0.47
CA VAL A 537 49.97 5.84 0.97
C VAL A 537 51.09 6.71 1.54
N ALA A 538 50.70 7.73 2.29
CA ALA A 538 51.65 8.69 2.85
C ALA A 538 51.30 9.06 4.29
N LYS A 539 52.30 9.25 5.13
CA LYS A 539 52.13 9.87 6.44
C LYS A 539 52.09 11.39 6.28
N VAL A 540 51.12 12.02 6.88
CA VAL A 540 50.87 13.46 6.79
C VAL A 540 50.83 14.03 8.22
N GLN A 541 51.73 14.99 8.51
CA GLN A 541 51.68 15.70 9.77
C GLN A 541 50.54 16.73 9.73
N THR A 542 49.65 16.66 10.72
CA THR A 542 48.51 17.60 10.87
C THR A 542 48.60 18.30 12.23
N GLU A 543 47.78 19.28 12.48
CA GLU A 543 47.64 19.94 13.79
C GLU A 543 47.23 18.97 14.92
N PHE A 544 46.59 17.85 14.54
CA PHE A 544 46.10 16.82 15.48
C PHE A 544 47.05 15.61 15.61
N GLY A 545 48.23 15.65 14.98
CA GLY A 545 49.18 14.57 14.97
C GLY A 545 49.45 13.97 13.59
N GLU A 546 50.12 12.83 13.54
CA GLU A 546 50.43 12.11 12.31
C GLU A 546 49.19 11.33 11.82
N GLU A 547 48.73 11.62 10.60
CA GLU A 547 47.66 10.90 9.91
C GLU A 547 48.22 10.05 8.75
N LEU A 548 47.65 8.86 8.54
CA LEU A 548 47.93 8.01 7.39
C LEU A 548 46.91 8.30 6.31
N HIS A 549 47.35 8.74 5.12
CA HIS A 549 46.48 9.06 4.00
C HIS A 549 46.70 8.10 2.85
N VAL A 550 45.59 7.59 2.29
CA VAL A 550 45.58 6.94 0.98
C VAL A 550 45.13 7.93 -0.10
N ARG A 551 45.88 7.98 -1.20
CA ARG A 551 45.62 8.89 -2.32
C ARG A 551 45.51 8.10 -3.61
N PHE A 552 44.44 8.32 -4.37
CA PHE A 552 44.20 7.57 -5.61
C PHE A 552 43.34 8.34 -6.61
N LYS A 553 43.47 7.99 -7.89
CA LYS A 553 42.55 8.36 -8.93
C LYS A 553 41.30 7.53 -8.86
N LYS A 554 40.14 8.17 -8.66
CA LYS A 554 38.84 7.52 -8.56
C LYS A 554 38.58 6.54 -9.73
N ASP A 555 38.72 7.04 -10.96
CA ASP A 555 38.37 6.27 -12.16
C ASP A 555 39.22 5.00 -12.30
N VAL A 556 40.50 5.07 -11.90
CA VAL A 556 41.41 3.93 -11.93
C VAL A 556 40.99 2.87 -10.91
N ILE A 557 40.80 3.26 -9.67
CA ILE A 557 40.48 2.33 -8.57
C ILE A 557 39.10 1.69 -8.81
N ILE A 558 38.06 2.48 -9.11
CA ILE A 558 36.71 1.94 -9.34
C ILE A 558 36.69 1.02 -10.56
N SER A 559 37.44 1.35 -11.62
CA SER A 559 37.54 0.48 -12.78
C SER A 559 38.14 -0.90 -12.44
N VAL A 560 39.22 -0.93 -11.64
CA VAL A 560 39.86 -2.19 -11.22
C VAL A 560 38.93 -2.98 -10.32
N ILE A 561 38.30 -2.34 -9.33
CA ILE A 561 37.30 -2.97 -8.45
C ILE A 561 36.19 -3.60 -9.28
N ASN A 562 35.58 -2.84 -10.18
CA ASN A 562 34.46 -3.31 -10.99
C ASN A 562 34.84 -4.40 -11.99
N LYS A 563 36.07 -4.38 -12.49
CA LYS A 563 36.62 -5.44 -13.36
C LYS A 563 36.86 -6.73 -12.58
N PHE A 564 37.41 -6.65 -11.38
CA PHE A 564 37.70 -7.80 -10.52
C PHE A 564 36.42 -8.53 -10.11
N TYR A 565 35.42 -7.79 -9.64
CA TYR A 565 34.15 -8.37 -9.22
C TYR A 565 33.20 -8.71 -10.38
N GLY A 566 33.51 -8.28 -11.60
CA GLY A 566 32.86 -8.73 -12.84
C GLY A 566 31.34 -8.76 -12.80
N ASN A 567 30.78 -9.96 -12.67
CA ASN A 567 29.34 -10.19 -12.65
C ASN A 567 28.68 -10.03 -11.27
N ASP A 568 29.45 -9.91 -10.20
CA ASP A 568 28.93 -9.69 -8.86
C ASP A 568 28.48 -8.23 -8.67
N LYS A 569 27.24 -7.98 -9.05
CA LYS A 569 26.62 -6.63 -8.95
C LYS A 569 26.59 -6.08 -7.53
N THR A 570 26.66 -6.92 -6.50
CA THR A 570 26.58 -6.50 -5.09
C THR A 570 27.87 -5.83 -4.61
N LYS A 571 29.00 -6.17 -5.22
CA LYS A 571 30.34 -5.65 -4.91
C LYS A 571 30.81 -4.57 -5.86
N ARG A 572 30.11 -4.31 -6.95
CA ARG A 572 30.44 -3.24 -7.90
C ARG A 572 30.17 -1.87 -7.27
N ILE A 573 31.01 -0.93 -7.59
CA ILE A 573 30.91 0.45 -7.13
C ILE A 573 30.32 1.31 -8.24
N ASP A 574 29.24 2.01 -7.95
CA ASP A 574 28.71 3.06 -8.83
C ASP A 574 29.56 4.32 -8.69
N ASP A 575 30.10 4.77 -9.80
CA ASP A 575 31.04 5.91 -9.88
C ASP A 575 30.39 7.24 -9.42
N LYS A 576 29.14 7.45 -9.78
CA LYS A 576 28.40 8.68 -9.41
C LYS A 576 28.03 8.65 -7.92
N ALA A 577 27.60 7.48 -7.42
CA ALA A 577 27.30 7.31 -6.01
C ALA A 577 28.56 7.51 -5.15
N PHE A 578 29.69 6.91 -5.52
CA PHE A 578 30.94 7.13 -4.81
C PHE A 578 31.31 8.62 -4.73
N LEU A 579 31.28 9.35 -5.84
CA LEU A 579 31.61 10.77 -5.88
C LEU A 579 30.69 11.62 -5.00
N SER A 580 29.39 11.31 -4.98
CA SER A 580 28.42 12.07 -4.18
C SER A 580 28.67 11.95 -2.67
N TYR A 581 29.20 10.82 -2.23
CA TYR A 581 29.51 10.57 -0.82
C TYR A 581 30.94 10.93 -0.43
N ALA A 582 31.90 10.75 -1.35
CA ALA A 582 33.31 10.87 -1.06
C ALA A 582 33.70 12.26 -0.53
N LYS A 583 33.20 13.33 -1.16
CA LYS A 583 33.55 14.72 -0.76
C LYS A 583 33.00 15.11 0.61
N ASN A 584 31.92 14.46 1.06
CA ASN A 584 31.27 14.72 2.36
C ASN A 584 31.66 13.68 3.42
N HIS A 585 32.55 12.76 3.08
CA HIS A 585 32.95 11.70 4.00
C HIS A 585 33.92 12.20 5.06
N LYS A 586 33.76 11.76 6.32
CA LYS A 586 34.63 12.18 7.46
C LYS A 586 36.12 11.94 7.24
N ARG A 587 36.48 10.96 6.43
CA ARG A 587 37.87 10.61 6.09
C ARG A 587 38.42 11.41 4.91
N TYR A 588 37.59 12.13 4.15
CA TYR A 588 38.06 12.90 3.00
C TYR A 588 38.91 14.09 3.43
N ARG A 589 40.08 14.26 2.79
CA ARG A 589 41.08 15.30 3.07
C ARG A 589 41.37 16.18 1.83
N GLY A 590 40.45 16.18 0.87
CA GLY A 590 40.63 17.01 -0.33
C GLY A 590 41.21 16.26 -1.53
N ASN A 591 41.45 17.01 -2.57
CA ASN A 591 42.17 16.53 -3.75
C ASN A 591 43.64 17.02 -3.68
N HIS A 592 44.56 16.16 -4.02
CA HIS A 592 45.98 16.44 -4.03
C HIS A 592 46.60 16.07 -5.37
N THR A 593 47.53 16.88 -5.84
CA THR A 593 48.35 16.55 -7.01
C THR A 593 49.43 15.57 -6.58
N ILE A 594 49.43 14.37 -7.17
CA ILE A 594 50.42 13.32 -6.89
C ILE A 594 51.02 12.78 -8.18
N ARG A 595 52.25 12.27 -8.10
CA ARG A 595 52.83 11.38 -9.14
C ARG A 595 52.66 9.96 -8.66
N LEU A 596 52.00 9.11 -9.45
CA LEU A 596 51.84 7.70 -9.11
C LEU A 596 53.07 6.86 -9.47
N ASN A 597 53.79 7.26 -10.53
CA ASN A 597 55.14 6.73 -10.83
C ASN A 597 56.03 7.86 -11.40
N GLU A 598 57.30 7.61 -11.55
CA GLU A 598 58.28 8.62 -11.99
C GLU A 598 58.08 9.10 -13.43
N ILE A 599 57.43 8.31 -14.26
CA ILE A 599 57.24 8.55 -15.70
C ILE A 599 55.94 9.31 -15.99
N GLU A 600 54.94 9.24 -15.10
CA GLU A 600 53.65 9.87 -15.34
C GLU A 600 53.61 11.34 -14.93
N LYS A 601 52.80 12.14 -15.68
CA LYS A 601 52.55 13.52 -15.31
C LYS A 601 51.79 13.57 -13.98
N PRO A 602 52.04 14.63 -13.15
CA PRO A 602 51.28 14.84 -11.94
C PRO A 602 49.77 14.79 -12.20
N THR A 603 49.06 14.08 -11.34
CA THR A 603 47.63 13.86 -11.54
C THR A 603 46.84 14.23 -10.27
N ASN A 604 45.64 14.72 -10.43
CA ASN A 604 44.75 15.05 -9.33
C ASN A 604 44.16 13.75 -8.72
N ALA A 605 44.40 13.51 -7.45
CA ALA A 605 43.95 12.34 -6.72
C ALA A 605 43.15 12.73 -5.48
N MET A 606 42.14 11.95 -5.15
CA MET A 606 41.37 12.08 -3.91
C MET A 606 42.21 11.53 -2.75
N SER A 607 42.20 12.22 -1.63
CA SER A 607 42.94 11.85 -0.38
C SER A 607 41.96 11.52 0.73
N PHE A 608 42.21 10.39 1.40
CA PHE A 608 41.41 9.94 2.55
C PHE A 608 42.29 9.57 3.71
N ASN A 609 41.91 10.02 4.91
CA ASN A 609 42.56 9.59 6.14
C ASN A 609 42.16 8.15 6.49
N VAL A 610 43.11 7.24 6.52
CA VAL A 610 42.93 5.83 6.84
C VAL A 610 43.52 5.43 8.19
N THR A 611 43.92 6.42 8.98
CA THR A 611 44.42 6.19 10.35
C THR A 611 43.35 5.44 11.16
N GLY A 612 43.76 4.37 11.84
CA GLY A 612 42.90 3.52 12.65
C GLY A 612 42.01 2.56 11.85
N MET A 613 42.18 2.44 10.54
CA MET A 613 41.60 1.34 9.76
C MET A 613 42.48 0.10 9.87
N GLU A 614 41.90 -1.02 10.29
CA GLU A 614 42.65 -2.29 10.47
C GLU A 614 43.32 -2.74 9.17
N GLU A 615 42.63 -2.57 8.04
CA GLU A 615 43.12 -2.93 6.71
C GLU A 615 44.40 -2.18 6.32
N TYR A 616 44.65 -1.01 6.90
CA TYR A 616 45.83 -0.17 6.64
C TYR A 616 46.91 -0.24 7.72
N ALA A 617 46.76 -1.11 8.73
CA ALA A 617 47.70 -1.18 9.87
C ALA A 617 49.17 -1.45 9.44
N GLU A 618 49.36 -2.34 8.46
CA GLU A 618 50.71 -2.67 7.96
C GLU A 618 51.38 -1.51 7.21
N PHE A 619 50.62 -0.64 6.55
CA PHE A 619 51.18 0.53 5.86
C PHE A 619 51.72 1.59 6.82
N GLY A 620 51.24 1.64 8.06
CA GLY A 620 51.71 2.57 9.09
C GLY A 620 53.13 2.29 9.58
N SER A 621 53.57 1.04 9.51
CA SER A 621 54.87 0.59 10.00
C SER A 621 56.02 0.72 8.99
N ILE A 622 55.74 0.89 7.69
CA ILE A 622 56.71 0.75 6.59
C ILE A 622 57.05 2.09 5.90
N ILE A 623 56.33 3.20 6.20
CA ILE A 623 56.44 4.43 5.41
C ILE A 623 57.41 5.42 6.05
N GLU A 624 58.43 5.82 5.26
CA GLU A 624 59.29 6.96 5.61
C GLU A 624 58.51 8.28 5.58
N PRO A 625 58.79 9.26 6.48
CA PRO A 625 58.10 10.55 6.48
C PRO A 625 58.30 11.29 5.15
N MET A 626 57.24 11.93 4.67
CA MET A 626 57.27 12.74 3.42
C MET A 626 58.32 13.83 3.52
N SER A 627 59.16 14.02 2.49
CA SER A 627 60.17 15.05 2.47
C SER A 627 59.59 16.47 2.52
N TYR A 628 60.33 17.44 3.06
CA TYR A 628 59.90 18.85 3.15
C TYR A 628 59.58 19.48 1.77
N GLU A 629 60.25 18.99 0.70
CA GLU A 629 59.98 19.41 -0.69
C GLU A 629 58.60 18.98 -1.20
N ASP A 630 58.15 17.79 -0.87
CA ASP A 630 56.79 17.31 -1.25
C ASP A 630 55.71 18.10 -0.51
N LEU A 631 55.98 18.55 0.70
CA LEU A 631 55.05 19.39 1.49
C LEU A 631 54.93 20.79 0.87
N GLN A 632 56.04 21.40 0.43
CA GLN A 632 56.03 22.72 -0.25
C GLN A 632 55.31 22.67 -1.62
N ASN A 633 55.45 21.59 -2.36
CA ASN A 633 54.76 21.41 -3.64
C ASN A 633 53.27 21.19 -3.48
N SER A 634 52.81 20.59 -2.39
CA SER A 634 51.37 20.44 -2.07
C SER A 634 50.72 21.77 -1.67
N LEU A 635 51.46 22.67 -1.04
CA LEU A 635 51.01 23.99 -0.60
C LEU A 635 50.95 25.02 -1.79
N LYS A 636 51.80 24.86 -2.78
CA LYS A 636 51.82 25.75 -3.97
C LYS A 636 50.71 25.44 -4.99
N GLY A 637 50.11 24.25 -4.92
CA GLY A 637 48.99 23.85 -5.79
C GLY A 637 47.60 24.37 -5.38
N ASN A 638 47.47 24.98 -4.22
CA ASN A 638 46.17 25.47 -3.71
C ASN A 638 45.90 26.96 -3.96
N ASN A 639 46.77 27.63 -4.71
CA ASN A 639 46.63 29.07 -5.08
C ASN A 639 46.59 29.28 -6.59
N MET A 640 45.79 28.46 -7.32
CA MET A 640 45.35 28.78 -8.67
C MET A 640 43.88 28.39 -8.87
#